data_04761892e48c7b4d4d8cc349440f30d0
#
_entry.id   04761892e48c7b4d4d8cc349440f30d0
#
_cell.length_a   1.000
_cell.length_b   1.000
_cell.length_c   1.000
_cell.angle_alpha   90.00
_cell.angle_beta   90.00
_cell.angle_gamma   90.00
#
_symmetry.space_group_name_H-M   'P 1'
#
loop_
_entity.id
_entity.type
_entity.pdbx_description
1 polymer ?
#
loop_
_entity_poly.entity_id
_entity_poly.type
_entity_poly.pdbx_seq_one_letter_code
_entity_poly.pdbx_strand_id
1 'polypeptide(L)'
;DTRSLALFRIMIGFLGLCDVLRRFPLIDVFYSDKGLNFNTTVANRYTLSLLDYFHTTGQVQFFFIVTAICFFFFMIGYRTRIFQILAVMGLISIHAAEWILQNGGDMVIRNYMFWALFLPLGTSWSIDSIRQSIRKHPEHDTNDLNKPMEVATPRIFHLAYLACLVQLAMIYFFNYINKTGAMWSDGSAIHYMYQLDTFLTPLGTWLASILNTDMMKFLTQTTRYVEFIAPIAILSPLFQPWLRRIVFVIFMIFHLIIGISINIGLFSWVMMTVLILLLGSQEIDLFKSMISKWWKRKYIVFYDRDCGFCHLTARILKRMDGFSRLKWADRLLEGNRPEKLDKLLETTIVVWDPETNQIWTRHRGFERIISAIPLGFLLSWIFILPGLEKLFGMIYDWFSRNRTFVSKTLGIPACGIPREESPQSIVGGKNIILMRFRKFSWVLSNILVMVFLLGAMDNSMRVNKGFKTFSSIEKGIEKKRKSLMDKGIKSPPEREKKKEILSYQRRKLRKILRYPKISQNWNMFSPSVIRTEKWVIADLIFENGETLTLFQNDDDIENKFYQAYFQPYKFQFWRKLFSRISEKKYQQHIPKLKNWIKNTDYFSEYEGRKVKEVMLWQLSETTQSPENNKKSNVRKKELKRTQKRDRKRIKKVGFK
;
A
#
# COMPACT_ATOMS: atom_id res chain seq x y z
N ASP A 1 4.45 4.66 -18.77
CA ASP A 1 5.47 3.62 -18.96
C ASP A 1 5.05 2.35 -18.21
N THR A 2 5.24 1.18 -18.81
CA THR A 2 4.88 -0.11 -18.18
C THR A 2 5.77 -0.47 -17.01
N ARG A 3 6.98 0.05 -16.94
CA ARG A 3 7.93 -0.15 -15.84
C ARG A 3 7.48 0.60 -14.57
N SER A 4 6.95 1.82 -14.72
CA SER A 4 6.34 2.57 -13.60
C SER A 4 5.13 1.82 -13.05
N LEU A 5 4.31 1.23 -13.93
CA LEU A 5 3.18 0.39 -13.54
C LEU A 5 3.64 -0.89 -12.82
N ALA A 6 4.74 -1.48 -13.26
CA ALA A 6 5.33 -2.66 -12.61
C ALA A 6 5.85 -2.32 -11.20
N LEU A 7 6.57 -1.19 -11.05
CA LEU A 7 7.05 -0.73 -9.75
C LEU A 7 5.88 -0.41 -8.82
N PHE A 8 4.84 0.25 -9.32
CA PHE A 8 3.60 0.48 -8.58
C PHE A 8 2.97 -0.85 -8.14
N ARG A 9 2.86 -1.86 -9.02
CA ARG A 9 2.34 -3.19 -8.67
C ARG A 9 3.13 -3.83 -7.53
N ILE A 10 4.46 -3.82 -7.62
CA ILE A 10 5.34 -4.42 -6.61
C ILE A 10 5.11 -3.74 -5.26
N MET A 11 5.16 -2.41 -5.24
CA MET A 11 5.03 -1.64 -4.00
C MET A 11 3.63 -1.73 -3.39
N ILE A 12 2.57 -1.63 -4.19
CA ILE A 12 1.19 -1.72 -3.66
C ILE A 12 0.84 -3.15 -3.25
N GLY A 13 1.39 -4.14 -3.95
CA GLY A 13 1.28 -5.56 -3.57
C GLY A 13 1.98 -5.84 -2.23
N PHE A 14 3.18 -5.31 -2.05
CA PHE A 14 3.91 -5.38 -0.78
C PHE A 14 3.15 -4.70 0.37
N LEU A 15 2.64 -3.48 0.15
CA LEU A 15 1.87 -2.77 1.18
C LEU A 15 0.55 -3.47 1.50
N GLY A 16 -0.12 -4.09 0.51
CA GLY A 16 -1.30 -4.90 0.75
C GLY A 16 -0.98 -6.15 1.59
N LEU A 17 0.14 -6.81 1.31
CA LEU A 17 0.64 -7.92 2.13
C LEU A 17 0.93 -7.45 3.56
N CYS A 18 1.63 -6.34 3.74
CA CYS A 18 1.88 -5.74 5.05
C CYS A 18 0.58 -5.38 5.79
N ASP A 19 -0.46 -4.90 5.07
CA ASP A 19 -1.75 -4.58 5.69
C ASP A 19 -2.45 -5.83 6.23
N VAL A 20 -2.41 -6.94 5.50
CA VAL A 20 -2.96 -8.23 5.96
C VAL A 20 -2.17 -8.76 7.16
N LEU A 21 -0.84 -8.77 7.07
CA LEU A 21 0.03 -9.31 8.11
C LEU A 21 -0.05 -8.52 9.43
N ARG A 22 -0.13 -7.18 9.39
CA ARG A 22 -0.26 -6.37 10.61
C ARG A 22 -1.61 -6.53 11.31
N ARG A 23 -2.64 -7.01 10.61
CA ARG A 23 -3.96 -7.31 11.16
C ARG A 23 -4.06 -8.74 11.67
N PHE A 24 -3.20 -9.63 11.23
CA PHE A 24 -3.24 -11.05 11.56
C PHE A 24 -3.22 -11.32 13.08
N PRO A 25 -2.36 -10.68 13.90
CA PRO A 25 -2.36 -10.89 15.36
C PRO A 25 -3.62 -10.41 16.07
N LEU A 26 -4.48 -9.66 15.37
CA LEU A 26 -5.70 -9.06 15.92
C LEU A 26 -6.96 -9.79 15.49
N ILE A 27 -6.84 -10.95 14.87
CA ILE A 27 -7.98 -11.72 14.36
C ILE A 27 -8.94 -12.07 15.50
N ASP A 28 -8.42 -12.57 16.61
CA ASP A 28 -9.23 -12.95 17.76
C ASP A 28 -9.95 -11.76 18.41
N VAL A 29 -9.33 -10.57 18.32
CA VAL A 29 -9.88 -9.37 18.95
C VAL A 29 -10.95 -8.71 18.07
N PHE A 30 -10.75 -8.64 16.75
CA PHE A 30 -11.58 -7.80 15.89
C PHE A 30 -12.36 -8.55 14.81
N TYR A 31 -11.95 -9.74 14.40
CA TYR A 31 -12.47 -10.37 13.18
C TYR A 31 -13.19 -11.70 13.43
N SER A 32 -12.98 -12.35 14.58
CA SER A 32 -13.63 -13.61 14.93
C SER A 32 -14.88 -13.41 15.80
N ASP A 33 -15.68 -14.46 15.95
CA ASP A 33 -16.87 -14.44 16.81
C ASP A 33 -16.54 -14.28 18.29
N LYS A 34 -15.34 -14.67 18.71
CA LYS A 34 -14.83 -14.45 20.08
C LYS A 34 -14.53 -12.98 20.37
N GLY A 35 -14.34 -12.18 19.33
CA GLY A 35 -13.86 -10.81 19.42
C GLY A 35 -14.95 -9.75 19.44
N LEU A 36 -14.50 -8.52 19.26
CA LEU A 36 -15.35 -7.34 19.26
C LEU A 36 -16.28 -7.26 18.04
N ASN A 37 -15.94 -7.89 16.92
CA ASN A 37 -16.70 -7.95 15.66
C ASN A 37 -17.90 -6.95 15.57
N PHE A 38 -17.62 -5.71 15.15
CA PHE A 38 -18.63 -4.64 15.11
C PHE A 38 -19.55 -4.70 13.89
N ASN A 39 -19.46 -5.76 13.09
CA ASN A 39 -20.15 -5.88 11.79
C ASN A 39 -21.68 -6.06 11.92
N THR A 40 -22.20 -6.32 13.13
CA THR A 40 -23.62 -6.63 13.38
C THR A 40 -24.57 -5.43 13.26
N THR A 41 -24.08 -4.24 12.97
CA THR A 41 -24.93 -3.05 12.89
C THR A 41 -25.38 -2.73 11.45
N VAL A 42 -26.64 -2.27 11.36
CA VAL A 42 -27.40 -1.91 10.14
C VAL A 42 -26.66 -1.01 9.13
N ALA A 43 -25.57 -0.36 9.53
CA ALA A 43 -24.76 0.49 8.67
C ALA A 43 -24.08 -0.24 7.49
N ASN A 44 -23.96 -1.55 7.55
CA ASN A 44 -23.22 -2.37 6.58
C ASN A 44 -24.06 -3.10 5.54
N ARG A 45 -25.36 -2.86 5.46
CA ARG A 45 -26.29 -3.53 4.51
C ARG A 45 -25.88 -3.46 3.02
N TYR A 46 -24.84 -2.68 2.69
CA TYR A 46 -24.39 -2.47 1.31
C TYR A 46 -22.91 -2.77 1.07
N THR A 47 -22.25 -3.43 2.01
CA THR A 47 -20.85 -3.82 1.83
C THR A 47 -20.76 -5.34 1.69
N LEU A 48 -20.38 -5.78 0.52
CA LEU A 48 -20.09 -7.18 0.27
C LEU A 48 -18.77 -7.52 0.95
N SER A 49 -18.81 -8.40 1.95
CA SER A 49 -17.63 -8.94 2.59
C SER A 49 -17.67 -10.45 2.49
N LEU A 50 -16.66 -11.03 1.84
CA LEU A 50 -16.51 -12.48 1.84
C LEU A 50 -16.17 -13.01 3.23
N LEU A 51 -15.62 -12.17 4.10
CA LEU A 51 -15.28 -12.53 5.47
C LEU A 51 -16.52 -12.80 6.31
N ASP A 52 -17.70 -12.33 5.90
CA ASP A 52 -18.97 -12.59 6.60
C ASP A 52 -19.37 -14.07 6.61
N TYR A 53 -18.74 -14.91 5.78
CA TYR A 53 -18.92 -16.37 5.75
C TYR A 53 -17.92 -17.14 6.62
N PHE A 54 -16.99 -16.45 7.27
CA PHE A 54 -15.93 -17.02 8.11
C PHE A 54 -16.09 -16.51 9.54
N HIS A 55 -16.37 -17.40 10.47
CA HIS A 55 -16.77 -17.01 11.83
C HIS A 55 -15.73 -17.39 12.89
N THR A 56 -15.23 -18.63 12.83
CA THR A 56 -14.24 -19.08 13.81
C THR A 56 -12.86 -18.48 13.54
N THR A 57 -12.04 -18.34 14.60
CA THR A 57 -10.66 -17.87 14.48
C THR A 57 -9.87 -18.57 13.38
N GLY A 58 -9.91 -19.90 13.31
CA GLY A 58 -9.17 -20.66 12.29
C GLY A 58 -9.65 -20.40 10.86
N GLN A 59 -10.97 -20.25 10.67
CA GLN A 59 -11.52 -19.89 9.35
C GLN A 59 -11.07 -18.49 8.92
N VAL A 60 -11.10 -17.52 9.84
CA VAL A 60 -10.64 -16.14 9.58
C VAL A 60 -9.13 -16.12 9.28
N GLN A 61 -8.33 -16.85 10.06
CA GLN A 61 -6.89 -17.01 9.80
C GLN A 61 -6.64 -17.59 8.40
N PHE A 62 -7.36 -18.62 8.01
CA PHE A 62 -7.28 -19.20 6.67
C PHE A 62 -7.59 -18.14 5.59
N PHE A 63 -8.65 -17.35 5.74
CA PHE A 63 -9.00 -16.28 4.80
C PHE A 63 -7.88 -15.23 4.67
N PHE A 64 -7.27 -14.85 5.80
CA PHE A 64 -6.15 -13.91 5.82
C PHE A 64 -4.91 -14.48 5.13
N ILE A 65 -4.57 -15.75 5.38
CA ILE A 65 -3.44 -16.44 4.74
C ILE A 65 -3.66 -16.50 3.22
N VAL A 66 -4.83 -16.91 2.75
CA VAL A 66 -5.17 -16.95 1.33
C VAL A 66 -5.05 -15.55 0.71
N THR A 67 -5.54 -14.51 1.40
CA THR A 67 -5.43 -13.13 0.93
C THR A 67 -3.96 -12.68 0.86
N ALA A 68 -3.14 -13.03 1.85
CA ALA A 68 -1.70 -12.75 1.84
C ALA A 68 -0.97 -13.44 0.68
N ILE A 69 -1.29 -14.70 0.41
CA ILE A 69 -0.79 -15.46 -0.74
C ILE A 69 -1.20 -14.78 -2.06
N CYS A 70 -2.43 -14.31 -2.17
CA CYS A 70 -2.89 -13.56 -3.36
C CYS A 70 -2.09 -12.27 -3.57
N PHE A 71 -1.81 -11.51 -2.51
CA PHE A 71 -0.95 -10.32 -2.58
C PHE A 71 0.48 -10.67 -2.97
N PHE A 72 1.04 -11.75 -2.45
CA PHE A 72 2.39 -12.21 -2.81
C PHE A 72 2.47 -12.54 -4.31
N PHE A 73 1.55 -13.35 -4.85
CA PHE A 73 1.54 -13.69 -6.28
C PHE A 73 1.24 -12.47 -7.17
N PHE A 74 0.39 -11.57 -6.73
CA PHE A 74 0.18 -10.29 -7.41
C PHE A 74 1.46 -9.45 -7.43
N MET A 75 2.18 -9.34 -6.31
CA MET A 75 3.43 -8.59 -6.18
C MET A 75 4.50 -9.08 -7.16
N ILE A 76 4.73 -10.39 -7.26
CA ILE A 76 5.71 -10.97 -8.18
C ILE A 76 5.20 -11.04 -9.63
N GLY A 77 3.91 -10.79 -9.85
CA GLY A 77 3.30 -10.76 -11.18
C GLY A 77 3.11 -12.13 -11.81
N TYR A 78 2.73 -13.13 -11.01
CA TYR A 78 2.31 -14.45 -11.49
C TYR A 78 0.81 -14.49 -11.70
N ARG A 79 0.36 -14.84 -12.91
CA ARG A 79 -1.06 -14.75 -13.30
C ARG A 79 -1.69 -13.44 -12.77
N THR A 80 -1.00 -12.35 -13.00
CA THR A 80 -1.21 -11.03 -12.38
C THR A 80 -2.67 -10.65 -12.28
N ARG A 81 -3.45 -10.86 -13.34
CA ARG A 81 -4.86 -10.45 -13.39
C ARG A 81 -5.72 -11.22 -12.38
N ILE A 82 -5.51 -12.52 -12.26
CA ILE A 82 -6.28 -13.39 -11.37
C ILE A 82 -5.99 -13.01 -9.92
N PHE A 83 -4.70 -13.01 -9.55
CA PHE A 83 -4.30 -12.71 -8.18
C PHE A 83 -4.58 -11.26 -7.79
N GLN A 84 -4.58 -10.33 -8.75
CA GLN A 84 -5.01 -8.95 -8.52
C GLN A 84 -6.50 -8.88 -8.11
N ILE A 85 -7.39 -9.56 -8.84
CA ILE A 85 -8.82 -9.59 -8.53
C ILE A 85 -9.04 -10.21 -7.15
N LEU A 86 -8.43 -11.37 -6.87
CA LEU A 86 -8.56 -12.06 -5.59
C LEU A 86 -8.01 -11.22 -4.42
N ALA A 87 -6.86 -10.56 -4.60
CA ALA A 87 -6.29 -9.67 -3.60
C ALA A 87 -7.20 -8.46 -3.31
N VAL A 88 -7.80 -7.87 -4.35
CA VAL A 88 -8.77 -6.76 -4.19
C VAL A 88 -10.00 -7.23 -3.42
N MET A 89 -10.54 -8.40 -3.76
CA MET A 89 -11.72 -8.98 -3.07
C MET A 89 -11.40 -9.25 -1.60
N GLY A 90 -10.25 -9.86 -1.31
CA GLY A 90 -9.79 -10.13 0.06
C GLY A 90 -9.62 -8.83 0.86
N LEU A 91 -8.93 -7.83 0.29
CA LEU A 91 -8.70 -6.53 0.93
C LEU A 91 -10.02 -5.80 1.25
N ILE A 92 -10.93 -5.74 0.28
CA ILE A 92 -12.24 -5.10 0.49
C ILE A 92 -13.00 -5.82 1.59
N SER A 93 -12.95 -7.15 1.66
CA SER A 93 -13.63 -7.96 2.65
C SER A 93 -13.08 -7.71 4.07
N ILE A 94 -11.75 -7.73 4.23
CA ILE A 94 -11.09 -7.43 5.52
C ILE A 94 -11.42 -6.01 5.98
N HIS A 95 -11.37 -5.03 5.08
CA HIS A 95 -11.70 -3.64 5.42
C HIS A 95 -13.21 -3.43 5.61
N ALA A 96 -14.07 -4.28 5.04
CA ALA A 96 -15.50 -4.21 5.24
C ALA A 96 -15.92 -4.73 6.60
N ALA A 97 -15.33 -5.86 7.03
CA ALA A 97 -15.64 -6.49 8.30
C ALA A 97 -15.43 -5.53 9.48
N GLU A 98 -14.34 -4.78 9.51
CA GLU A 98 -14.04 -3.84 10.60
C GLU A 98 -13.94 -2.38 10.13
N TRP A 99 -15.08 -1.83 9.75
CA TRP A 99 -15.18 -0.43 9.28
C TRP A 99 -14.80 0.62 10.34
N ILE A 100 -14.94 0.28 11.62
CA ILE A 100 -14.58 1.13 12.78
C ILE A 100 -13.07 1.38 12.83
N LEU A 101 -12.26 0.46 12.34
CA LEU A 101 -10.79 0.55 12.37
C LEU A 101 -10.20 1.27 11.16
N GLN A 102 -11.01 1.57 10.13
CA GLN A 102 -10.52 2.14 8.88
C GLN A 102 -9.92 3.54 9.04
N ASN A 103 -8.87 3.79 8.28
CA ASN A 103 -8.16 5.06 8.21
C ASN A 103 -8.01 5.55 6.75
N GLY A 104 -7.34 6.70 6.57
CA GLY A 104 -7.09 7.27 5.25
C GLY A 104 -6.27 6.36 4.33
N GLY A 105 -5.27 5.65 4.86
CA GLY A 105 -4.45 4.71 4.09
C GLY A 105 -5.25 3.55 3.53
N ASP A 106 -6.16 2.98 4.34
CA ASP A 106 -7.06 1.91 3.90
C ASP A 106 -7.98 2.36 2.76
N MET A 107 -8.38 3.64 2.76
CA MET A 107 -9.18 4.22 1.67
C MET A 107 -8.35 4.41 0.41
N VAL A 108 -7.12 4.92 0.52
CA VAL A 108 -6.24 5.13 -0.64
C VAL A 108 -5.90 3.81 -1.30
N ILE A 109 -5.43 2.80 -0.53
CA ILE A 109 -5.02 1.51 -1.11
C ILE A 109 -6.18 0.83 -1.85
N ARG A 110 -7.41 0.84 -1.28
CA ARG A 110 -8.59 0.30 -1.96
C ARG A 110 -8.90 1.01 -3.27
N ASN A 111 -8.93 2.34 -3.26
CA ASN A 111 -9.24 3.12 -4.45
C ASN A 111 -8.22 2.85 -5.57
N TYR A 112 -6.92 2.82 -5.24
CA TYR A 112 -5.90 2.54 -6.24
C TYR A 112 -5.86 1.10 -6.69
N MET A 113 -6.10 0.13 -5.81
CA MET A 113 -6.26 -1.27 -6.19
C MET A 113 -7.48 -1.47 -7.12
N PHE A 114 -8.56 -0.71 -6.90
CA PHE A 114 -9.70 -0.71 -7.81
C PHE A 114 -9.36 -0.16 -9.21
N TRP A 115 -8.74 1.03 -9.29
CA TRP A 115 -8.32 1.59 -10.58
C TRP A 115 -7.30 0.69 -11.28
N ALA A 116 -6.42 0.08 -10.52
CA ALA A 116 -5.41 -0.84 -10.99
C ALA A 116 -5.99 -2.09 -11.68
N LEU A 117 -7.24 -2.50 -11.36
CA LEU A 117 -7.92 -3.59 -12.08
C LEU A 117 -8.03 -3.36 -13.60
N PHE A 118 -8.04 -2.12 -14.03
CA PHE A 118 -8.14 -1.75 -15.44
C PHE A 118 -6.78 -1.53 -16.11
N LEU A 119 -5.68 -1.58 -15.34
CA LEU A 119 -4.32 -1.36 -15.84
C LEU A 119 -3.61 -2.70 -16.12
N PRO A 120 -2.77 -2.77 -17.15
CA PRO A 120 -2.02 -3.97 -17.49
C PRO A 120 -0.73 -4.07 -16.66
N LEU A 121 -0.85 -4.33 -15.38
CA LEU A 121 0.24 -4.30 -14.41
C LEU A 121 1.27 -5.44 -14.58
N GLY A 122 0.92 -6.50 -15.32
CA GLY A 122 1.79 -7.66 -15.56
C GLY A 122 2.69 -7.57 -16.78
N THR A 123 2.74 -6.43 -17.48
CA THR A 123 3.47 -6.30 -18.76
C THR A 123 4.98 -6.14 -18.61
N SER A 124 5.45 -5.68 -17.45
CA SER A 124 6.88 -5.50 -17.16
C SER A 124 7.22 -6.03 -15.78
N TRP A 125 8.46 -6.45 -15.57
CA TRP A 125 9.01 -6.90 -14.29
C TRP A 125 8.12 -7.91 -13.55
N SER A 126 7.59 -8.88 -14.28
CA SER A 126 6.66 -9.90 -13.78
C SER A 126 7.01 -11.28 -14.32
N ILE A 127 6.60 -12.32 -13.60
CA ILE A 127 6.70 -13.69 -14.11
C ILE A 127 5.91 -13.84 -15.41
N ASP A 128 4.76 -13.16 -15.52
CA ASP A 128 3.96 -13.17 -16.75
C ASP A 128 4.70 -12.56 -17.93
N SER A 129 5.43 -11.45 -17.73
CA SER A 129 6.22 -10.82 -18.78
C SER A 129 7.39 -11.69 -19.23
N ILE A 130 8.06 -12.37 -18.28
CA ILE A 130 9.13 -13.33 -18.58
C ILE A 130 8.59 -14.48 -19.42
N ARG A 131 7.50 -15.11 -18.98
CA ARG A 131 6.82 -16.21 -19.71
C ARG A 131 6.39 -15.77 -21.11
N GLN A 132 5.80 -14.59 -21.24
CA GLN A 132 5.36 -14.05 -22.53
C GLN A 132 6.57 -13.78 -23.45
N SER A 133 7.64 -13.22 -22.92
CA SER A 133 8.86 -12.92 -23.67
C SER A 133 9.53 -14.22 -24.18
N ILE A 134 9.62 -15.25 -23.33
CA ILE A 134 10.18 -16.55 -23.72
C ILE A 134 9.35 -17.20 -24.84
N ARG A 135 8.00 -17.07 -24.79
CA ARG A 135 7.12 -17.63 -25.81
C ARG A 135 7.16 -16.87 -27.15
N LYS A 136 7.35 -15.54 -27.11
CA LYS A 136 7.36 -14.71 -28.32
C LYS A 136 8.67 -14.76 -29.08
N HIS A 137 9.78 -15.04 -28.43
CA HIS A 137 11.12 -15.02 -28.99
C HIS A 137 11.85 -16.33 -28.69
N PRO A 138 11.36 -17.48 -29.21
CA PRO A 138 12.02 -18.76 -28.99
C PRO A 138 13.39 -18.84 -29.66
N GLU A 139 13.58 -18.16 -30.78
CA GLU A 139 14.76 -18.25 -31.64
C GLU A 139 15.82 -17.15 -31.41
N HIS A 140 15.38 -15.93 -31.07
CA HIS A 140 16.30 -14.81 -30.84
C HIS A 140 17.29 -15.03 -29.68
N ASP A 141 16.95 -15.94 -28.79
CA ASP A 141 17.79 -16.25 -27.64
C ASP A 141 18.87 -17.28 -27.94
N THR A 142 18.92 -17.86 -29.17
CA THR A 142 19.85 -18.95 -29.45
C THR A 142 21.23 -18.47 -29.83
N ASN A 143 21.36 -17.29 -30.47
CA ASN A 143 22.63 -16.87 -31.07
C ASN A 143 23.41 -15.85 -30.24
N ASP A 144 22.77 -14.99 -29.46
CA ASP A 144 23.49 -14.04 -28.61
C ASP A 144 22.62 -13.50 -27.46
N LEU A 145 22.75 -14.09 -26.28
CA LEU A 145 22.09 -13.62 -25.07
C LEU A 145 22.53 -12.21 -24.64
N ASN A 146 23.62 -11.69 -25.18
CA ASN A 146 24.12 -10.36 -24.82
C ASN A 146 23.51 -9.24 -25.68
N LYS A 147 22.86 -9.57 -26.80
CA LYS A 147 22.14 -8.54 -27.57
C LYS A 147 21.08 -7.87 -26.70
N PRO A 148 21.00 -6.53 -26.73
CA PRO A 148 19.93 -5.82 -26.06
C PRO A 148 18.60 -6.36 -26.61
N MET A 149 17.79 -6.95 -25.76
CA MET A 149 16.40 -7.19 -26.15
C MET A 149 15.76 -5.81 -26.27
N GLU A 150 15.42 -5.42 -27.48
CA GLU A 150 14.50 -4.31 -27.72
C GLU A 150 13.13 -4.72 -27.18
N VAL A 151 13.00 -4.66 -25.88
CA VAL A 151 11.67 -4.67 -25.25
C VAL A 151 11.10 -3.31 -25.57
N ALA A 152 10.41 -3.22 -26.71
CA ALA A 152 9.56 -2.08 -26.98
C ALA A 152 8.68 -1.91 -25.72
N THR A 153 8.99 -0.90 -24.91
CA THR A 153 8.19 -0.58 -23.74
C THR A 153 6.87 -0.03 -24.28
N PRO A 154 5.80 -0.83 -24.35
CA PRO A 154 4.58 -0.38 -24.97
C PRO A 154 4.04 0.80 -24.16
N ARG A 155 3.94 1.96 -24.80
CA ARG A 155 3.21 3.07 -24.22
C ARG A 155 1.74 2.69 -24.22
N ILE A 156 1.15 2.62 -23.04
CA ILE A 156 -0.26 2.25 -22.89
C ILE A 156 -1.05 3.52 -22.66
N PHE A 157 -1.92 3.82 -23.59
CA PHE A 157 -2.97 4.81 -23.39
C PHE A 157 -4.21 4.09 -22.86
N HIS A 158 -4.53 4.32 -21.59
CA HIS A 158 -5.72 3.76 -20.95
C HIS A 158 -6.32 4.81 -19.99
N LEU A 159 -7.63 4.97 -20.06
CA LEU A 159 -8.35 5.96 -19.23
C LEU A 159 -8.16 5.71 -17.72
N ALA A 160 -7.92 4.46 -17.32
CA ALA A 160 -7.63 4.12 -15.91
C ALA A 160 -6.35 4.79 -15.38
N TYR A 161 -5.37 5.04 -16.24
CA TYR A 161 -4.20 5.81 -15.82
C TYR A 161 -4.57 7.28 -15.53
N LEU A 162 -5.38 7.88 -16.39
CA LEU A 162 -5.93 9.21 -16.13
C LEU A 162 -6.78 9.21 -14.84
N ALA A 163 -7.60 8.17 -14.62
CA ALA A 163 -8.38 8.02 -13.39
C ALA A 163 -7.48 7.98 -12.14
N CYS A 164 -6.33 7.32 -12.20
CA CYS A 164 -5.35 7.35 -11.11
C CYS A 164 -4.80 8.76 -10.86
N LEU A 165 -4.49 9.52 -11.92
CA LEU A 165 -4.00 10.91 -11.78
C LEU A 165 -5.08 11.84 -11.22
N VAL A 166 -6.32 11.72 -11.72
CA VAL A 166 -7.47 12.48 -11.20
C VAL A 166 -7.73 12.12 -9.74
N GLN A 167 -7.63 10.82 -9.39
CA GLN A 167 -7.75 10.36 -8.01
C GLN A 167 -6.71 11.02 -7.10
N LEU A 168 -5.45 11.12 -7.53
CA LEU A 168 -4.38 11.78 -6.78
C LEU A 168 -4.66 13.28 -6.62
N ALA A 169 -5.05 13.92 -7.70
CA ALA A 169 -5.43 15.35 -7.69
C ALA A 169 -6.61 15.61 -6.74
N MET A 170 -7.62 14.73 -6.73
CA MET A 170 -8.76 14.82 -5.82
C MET A 170 -8.36 14.69 -4.36
N ILE A 171 -7.40 13.84 -4.01
CA ILE A 171 -6.91 13.69 -2.63
C ILE A 171 -6.38 15.04 -2.14
N TYR A 172 -5.46 15.68 -2.87
CA TYR A 172 -4.86 16.95 -2.47
C TYR A 172 -5.86 18.10 -2.52
N PHE A 173 -6.68 18.16 -3.57
CA PHE A 173 -7.71 19.19 -3.71
C PHE A 173 -8.69 19.19 -2.53
N PHE A 174 -9.27 18.03 -2.20
CA PHE A 174 -10.21 17.94 -1.09
C PHE A 174 -9.57 18.12 0.27
N ASN A 175 -8.31 17.71 0.44
CA ASN A 175 -7.55 18.02 1.65
C ASN A 175 -7.36 19.53 1.82
N TYR A 176 -7.02 20.24 0.76
CA TYR A 176 -6.87 21.70 0.80
C TYR A 176 -8.18 22.41 1.13
N ILE A 177 -9.25 22.16 0.37
CA ILE A 177 -10.54 22.88 0.55
C ILE A 177 -11.23 22.56 1.86
N ASN A 178 -10.94 21.42 2.48
CA ASN A 178 -11.50 21.05 3.77
C ASN A 178 -10.74 21.67 4.96
N LYS A 179 -9.55 22.24 4.77
CA LYS A 179 -8.70 22.88 5.79
C LYS A 179 -9.16 24.32 6.04
N THR A 180 -10.41 24.49 6.49
CA THR A 180 -11.07 25.79 6.68
C THR A 180 -11.04 26.31 8.12
N GLY A 181 -10.49 25.55 9.07
CA GLY A 181 -10.44 25.93 10.48
C GLY A 181 -9.37 26.96 10.78
N ALA A 182 -9.54 27.72 11.88
CA ALA A 182 -8.64 28.77 12.32
C ALA A 182 -7.17 28.32 12.41
N MET A 183 -6.91 27.10 12.90
CA MET A 183 -5.55 26.55 13.01
C MET A 183 -4.79 26.49 11.68
N TRP A 184 -5.49 26.34 10.56
CA TRP A 184 -4.87 26.36 9.24
C TRP A 184 -4.65 27.77 8.73
N SER A 185 -5.55 28.71 9.06
CA SER A 185 -5.43 30.13 8.64
C SER A 185 -4.40 30.88 9.46
N ASP A 186 -4.31 30.64 10.77
CA ASP A 186 -3.34 31.26 11.68
C ASP A 186 -1.95 30.59 11.69
N GLY A 187 -1.82 29.43 11.01
CA GLY A 187 -0.58 28.70 10.88
C GLY A 187 -0.26 27.76 12.05
N SER A 188 -1.16 27.56 13.00
CA SER A 188 -0.89 26.74 14.20
C SER A 188 -1.15 25.24 14.02
N ALA A 189 -1.62 24.79 12.85
CA ALA A 189 -2.04 23.40 12.66
C ALA A 189 -0.93 22.38 12.93
N ILE A 190 0.30 22.62 12.43
CA ILE A 190 1.44 21.71 12.67
C ILE A 190 1.86 21.74 14.15
N HIS A 191 1.76 22.87 14.83
CA HIS A 191 2.00 22.92 16.27
C HIS A 191 1.08 21.93 17.01
N TYR A 192 -0.23 22.00 16.79
CA TYR A 192 -1.16 21.05 17.41
C TYR A 192 -0.92 19.59 17.00
N MET A 193 -0.49 19.34 15.75
CA MET A 193 -0.19 18.01 15.28
C MET A 193 1.01 17.38 16.01
N TYR A 194 2.06 18.17 16.24
CA TYR A 194 3.26 17.73 16.97
C TYR A 194 3.11 17.79 18.51
N GLN A 195 1.90 18.01 19.02
CA GLN A 195 1.55 17.85 20.44
C GLN A 195 0.61 16.63 20.68
N LEU A 196 0.36 15.83 19.65
CA LEU A 196 -0.46 14.62 19.76
C LEU A 196 0.43 13.43 20.11
N ASP A 197 0.60 13.14 21.39
CA ASP A 197 1.51 12.09 21.89
C ASP A 197 1.13 10.69 21.38
N THR A 198 -0.16 10.43 21.19
CA THR A 198 -0.65 9.15 20.65
C THR A 198 -0.29 8.92 19.18
N PHE A 199 0.13 9.96 18.47
CA PHE A 199 0.49 9.89 17.05
C PHE A 199 2.01 9.99 16.82
N LEU A 200 2.76 10.57 17.72
CA LEU A 200 4.18 10.81 17.51
C LEU A 200 5.00 9.52 17.57
N THR A 201 5.97 9.42 16.67
CA THR A 201 7.06 8.47 16.75
C THR A 201 8.20 9.06 17.59
N PRO A 202 9.23 8.29 18.01
CA PRO A 202 10.40 8.86 18.66
C PRO A 202 11.07 9.99 17.85
N LEU A 203 11.15 9.83 16.52
CA LEU A 203 11.66 10.88 15.64
C LEU A 203 10.71 12.09 15.58
N GLY A 204 9.40 11.86 15.59
CA GLY A 204 8.41 12.94 15.66
C GLY A 204 8.52 13.74 16.94
N THR A 205 8.75 13.09 18.08
CA THR A 205 9.00 13.75 19.37
C THR A 205 10.28 14.59 19.33
N TRP A 206 11.34 14.05 18.73
CA TRP A 206 12.59 14.79 18.53
C TRP A 206 12.37 16.02 17.62
N LEU A 207 11.68 15.87 16.49
CA LEU A 207 11.33 16.98 15.61
C LEU A 207 10.50 18.05 16.34
N ALA A 208 9.51 17.64 17.15
CA ALA A 208 8.72 18.57 17.98
C ALA A 208 9.57 19.38 18.94
N SER A 209 10.71 18.84 19.41
CA SER A 209 11.60 19.53 20.34
C SER A 209 12.50 20.59 19.68
N ILE A 210 12.82 20.45 18.40
CA ILE A 210 13.71 21.35 17.66
C ILE A 210 12.96 22.40 16.83
N LEU A 211 11.71 22.11 16.41
CA LEU A 211 10.91 23.03 15.62
C LEU A 211 10.35 24.15 16.51
N ASN A 212 10.72 25.40 16.22
CA ASN A 212 10.13 26.53 16.87
C ASN A 212 8.75 26.90 16.27
N THR A 213 8.03 27.80 16.94
CA THR A 213 6.66 28.20 16.55
C THR A 213 6.61 28.78 15.13
N ASP A 214 7.60 29.58 14.74
CA ASP A 214 7.61 30.25 13.44
C ASP A 214 7.90 29.26 12.31
N MET A 215 8.80 28.31 12.54
CA MET A 215 9.01 27.18 11.62
C MET A 215 7.74 26.34 11.44
N MET A 216 7.02 26.06 12.52
CA MET A 216 5.74 25.31 12.45
C MET A 216 4.67 26.09 11.69
N LYS A 217 4.60 27.42 11.86
CA LYS A 217 3.72 28.29 11.08
C LYS A 217 4.07 28.27 9.59
N PHE A 218 5.35 28.41 9.26
CA PHE A 218 5.84 28.34 7.88
C PHE A 218 5.49 27.00 7.24
N LEU A 219 5.76 25.88 7.91
CA LEU A 219 5.43 24.55 7.42
C LEU A 219 3.92 24.35 7.23
N THR A 220 3.08 24.95 8.11
CA THR A 220 1.63 24.91 7.98
C THR A 220 1.16 25.60 6.70
N GLN A 221 1.66 26.79 6.42
CA GLN A 221 1.30 27.54 5.21
C GLN A 221 1.84 26.84 3.96
N THR A 222 3.10 26.39 4.01
CA THR A 222 3.72 25.62 2.90
C THR A 222 2.87 24.39 2.56
N THR A 223 2.41 23.62 3.56
CA THR A 223 1.53 22.46 3.34
C THR A 223 0.27 22.85 2.59
N ARG A 224 -0.37 23.97 2.94
CA ARG A 224 -1.59 24.42 2.26
C ARG A 224 -1.32 24.82 0.81
N TYR A 225 -0.25 25.58 0.55
CA TYR A 225 0.09 25.99 -0.82
C TYR A 225 0.47 24.81 -1.71
N VAL A 226 1.25 23.87 -1.19
CA VAL A 226 1.67 22.67 -1.94
C VAL A 226 0.45 21.82 -2.28
N GLU A 227 -0.47 21.59 -1.34
CA GLU A 227 -1.71 20.84 -1.61
C GLU A 227 -2.66 21.57 -2.59
N PHE A 228 -2.65 22.90 -2.63
CA PHE A 228 -3.41 23.67 -3.61
C PHE A 228 -2.86 23.57 -5.02
N ILE A 229 -1.53 23.65 -5.16
CA ILE A 229 -0.86 23.65 -6.46
C ILE A 229 -0.83 22.24 -7.07
N ALA A 230 -0.73 21.19 -6.24
CA ALA A 230 -0.56 19.82 -6.69
C ALA A 230 -1.62 19.34 -7.70
N PRO A 231 -2.94 19.52 -7.51
CA PRO A 231 -3.95 19.12 -8.47
C PRO A 231 -3.74 19.76 -9.85
N ILE A 232 -3.37 21.03 -9.86
CA ILE A 232 -3.13 21.81 -11.09
C ILE A 232 -1.89 21.25 -11.80
N ALA A 233 -0.80 21.04 -11.08
CA ALA A 233 0.45 20.53 -11.62
C ALA A 233 0.35 19.08 -12.13
N ILE A 234 -0.42 18.21 -11.45
CA ILE A 234 -0.63 16.82 -11.84
C ILE A 234 -1.43 16.73 -13.15
N LEU A 235 -2.49 17.55 -13.28
CA LEU A 235 -3.44 17.46 -14.38
C LEU A 235 -3.14 18.41 -15.54
N SER A 236 -2.27 19.41 -15.35
CA SER A 236 -1.89 20.34 -16.41
C SER A 236 -1.38 19.59 -17.64
N PRO A 237 -1.82 19.93 -18.85
CA PRO A 237 -1.21 19.45 -20.09
C PRO A 237 0.10 20.17 -20.42
N LEU A 238 0.31 21.37 -19.83
CA LEU A 238 1.46 22.22 -20.08
C LEU A 238 2.64 21.85 -19.18
N PHE A 239 3.85 22.07 -19.68
CA PHE A 239 5.11 21.86 -18.95
C PHE A 239 5.30 20.43 -18.38
N GLN A 240 4.66 19.44 -19.00
CA GLN A 240 4.94 18.04 -18.71
C GLN A 240 6.20 17.57 -19.44
N PRO A 241 7.05 16.74 -18.82
CA PRO A 241 6.87 16.03 -17.53
C PRO A 241 7.39 16.81 -16.30
N TRP A 242 7.92 18.02 -16.44
CA TRP A 242 8.56 18.78 -15.36
C TRP A 242 7.68 18.99 -14.14
N LEU A 243 6.42 19.39 -14.34
CA LEU A 243 5.49 19.59 -13.23
C LEU A 243 5.27 18.31 -12.43
N ARG A 244 5.16 17.16 -13.09
CA ARG A 244 5.01 15.86 -12.40
C ARG A 244 6.26 15.47 -11.63
N ARG A 245 7.47 15.79 -12.15
CA ARG A 245 8.73 15.57 -11.43
C ARG A 245 8.79 16.37 -10.15
N ILE A 246 8.46 17.66 -10.22
CA ILE A 246 8.44 18.55 -9.06
C ILE A 246 7.43 18.04 -8.01
N VAL A 247 6.21 17.71 -8.43
CA VAL A 247 5.19 17.12 -7.54
C VAL A 247 5.70 15.82 -6.93
N PHE A 248 6.30 14.93 -7.72
CA PHE A 248 6.86 13.68 -7.22
C PHE A 248 7.88 13.92 -6.11
N VAL A 249 8.89 14.76 -6.35
CA VAL A 249 9.96 15.02 -5.35
C VAL A 249 9.39 15.66 -4.08
N ILE A 250 8.61 16.73 -4.22
CA ILE A 250 8.05 17.44 -3.06
C ILE A 250 7.18 16.51 -2.22
N PHE A 251 6.28 15.76 -2.83
CA PHE A 251 5.38 14.90 -2.08
C PHE A 251 6.01 13.60 -1.61
N MET A 252 7.06 13.09 -2.25
CA MET A 252 7.87 12.00 -1.70
C MET A 252 8.51 12.43 -0.37
N ILE A 253 9.13 13.59 -0.32
CA ILE A 253 9.72 14.15 0.91
C ILE A 253 8.64 14.44 1.95
N PHE A 254 7.52 15.06 1.53
CA PHE A 254 6.39 15.37 2.39
C PHE A 254 5.81 14.12 3.08
N HIS A 255 5.51 13.09 2.31
CA HIS A 255 4.96 11.85 2.88
C HIS A 255 6.01 11.03 3.64
N LEU A 256 7.29 11.11 3.26
CA LEU A 256 8.37 10.49 4.02
C LEU A 256 8.46 11.10 5.42
N ILE A 257 8.51 12.44 5.52
CA ILE A 257 8.56 13.15 6.82
C ILE A 257 7.35 12.76 7.67
N ILE A 258 6.13 12.80 7.10
CA ILE A 258 4.93 12.38 7.82
C ILE A 258 5.04 10.92 8.27
N GLY A 259 5.47 10.00 7.38
CA GLY A 259 5.52 8.56 7.67
C GLY A 259 6.50 8.18 8.77
N ILE A 260 7.61 8.91 8.90
CA ILE A 260 8.63 8.67 9.94
C ILE A 260 8.37 9.43 11.24
N SER A 261 7.64 10.57 11.19
CA SER A 261 7.37 11.41 12.38
C SER A 261 6.02 11.12 13.03
N ILE A 262 5.02 10.66 12.26
CA ILE A 262 3.65 10.49 12.74
C ILE A 262 3.12 9.11 12.38
N ASN A 263 2.69 8.36 13.39
CA ASN A 263 2.11 7.04 13.20
C ASN A 263 0.64 7.14 12.74
N ILE A 264 0.43 7.28 11.44
CA ILE A 264 -0.90 7.25 10.79
C ILE A 264 -1.11 5.98 9.97
N GLY A 265 -0.38 4.92 10.30
CA GLY A 265 -0.41 3.62 9.64
C GLY A 265 0.21 3.65 8.25
N LEU A 266 -0.40 2.93 7.31
CA LEU A 266 0.15 2.81 5.95
C LEU A 266 -0.12 4.03 5.06
N PHE A 267 -0.78 5.09 5.53
CA PHE A 267 -1.19 6.21 4.68
C PHE A 267 -0.04 6.82 3.88
N SER A 268 1.03 7.22 4.55
CA SER A 268 2.18 7.87 3.89
C SER A 268 2.87 6.94 2.89
N TRP A 269 3.02 5.67 3.25
CA TRP A 269 3.66 4.65 2.40
C TRP A 269 2.85 4.35 1.13
N VAL A 270 1.52 4.26 1.28
CA VAL A 270 0.62 4.10 0.13
C VAL A 270 0.65 5.34 -0.75
N MET A 271 0.66 6.55 -0.19
CA MET A 271 0.76 7.79 -0.96
C MET A 271 2.07 7.86 -1.74
N MET A 272 3.21 7.53 -1.13
CA MET A 272 4.50 7.44 -1.85
C MET A 272 4.46 6.41 -2.99
N THR A 273 3.80 5.27 -2.77
CA THR A 273 3.61 4.26 -3.83
C THR A 273 2.78 4.80 -5.00
N VAL A 274 1.73 5.55 -4.71
CA VAL A 274 0.88 6.16 -5.73
C VAL A 274 1.63 7.21 -6.55
N LEU A 275 2.52 7.98 -5.94
CA LEU A 275 3.35 8.98 -6.64
C LEU A 275 4.25 8.36 -7.70
N ILE A 276 4.60 7.07 -7.61
CA ILE A 276 5.36 6.34 -8.65
C ILE A 276 4.66 6.42 -10.02
N LEU A 277 3.33 6.52 -10.03
CA LEU A 277 2.56 6.67 -11.27
C LEU A 277 2.84 8.00 -12.02
N LEU A 278 3.46 8.97 -11.36
CA LEU A 278 3.89 10.23 -12.01
C LEU A 278 5.17 10.06 -12.83
N LEU A 279 5.94 8.98 -12.62
CA LEU A 279 7.21 8.73 -13.29
C LEU A 279 6.99 8.24 -14.73
N GLY A 280 7.68 8.85 -15.66
CA GLY A 280 7.75 8.44 -17.07
C GLY A 280 8.95 7.54 -17.37
N SER A 281 9.21 7.32 -18.67
CA SER A 281 10.35 6.51 -19.11
C SER A 281 11.69 7.14 -18.78
N GLN A 282 11.80 8.46 -18.94
CA GLN A 282 13.06 9.19 -18.70
C GLN A 282 13.54 9.05 -17.25
N GLU A 283 12.61 9.15 -16.26
CA GLU A 283 12.91 9.01 -14.84
C GLU A 283 13.37 7.60 -14.50
N ILE A 284 12.69 6.59 -15.06
CA ILE A 284 13.07 5.19 -14.87
C ILE A 284 14.44 4.90 -15.49
N ASP A 285 14.72 5.44 -16.67
CA ASP A 285 16.01 5.25 -17.34
C ASP A 285 17.14 5.99 -16.59
N LEU A 286 16.88 7.21 -16.10
CA LEU A 286 17.82 7.95 -15.25
C LEU A 286 18.14 7.16 -13.97
N PHE A 287 17.12 6.66 -13.28
CA PHE A 287 17.29 5.85 -12.07
C PHE A 287 18.09 4.57 -12.35
N LYS A 288 17.79 3.88 -13.47
CA LYS A 288 18.55 2.71 -13.91
C LYS A 288 20.00 3.07 -14.17
N SER A 289 20.26 4.18 -14.84
CA SER A 289 21.62 4.68 -15.14
C SER A 289 22.40 5.01 -13.86
N MET A 290 21.77 5.67 -12.91
CA MET A 290 22.39 5.99 -11.61
C MET A 290 22.78 4.73 -10.84
N ILE A 291 21.87 3.76 -10.74
CA ILE A 291 22.15 2.50 -10.06
C ILE A 291 23.26 1.71 -10.77
N SER A 292 23.25 1.66 -12.11
CA SER A 292 24.28 0.94 -12.86
C SER A 292 25.68 1.59 -12.74
N LYS A 293 25.75 2.90 -12.52
CA LYS A 293 27.01 3.61 -12.20
C LYS A 293 27.53 3.29 -10.81
N TRP A 294 26.63 3.11 -9.82
CA TRP A 294 26.99 2.72 -8.48
C TRP A 294 27.43 1.27 -8.39
N TRP A 295 26.77 0.37 -9.14
CA TRP A 295 27.06 -1.05 -9.20
C TRP A 295 27.84 -1.40 -10.49
N LYS A 296 29.08 -0.95 -10.57
CA LYS A 296 29.94 -1.11 -11.78
C LYS A 296 30.30 -2.55 -12.10
N ARG A 297 30.40 -3.43 -11.10
CA ARG A 297 30.85 -4.83 -11.28
C ARG A 297 29.94 -5.59 -12.22
N LYS A 298 30.55 -6.18 -13.25
CA LYS A 298 29.90 -7.06 -14.22
C LYS A 298 30.50 -8.44 -14.11
N TYR A 299 29.63 -9.43 -14.03
CA TYR A 299 30.03 -10.82 -13.99
C TYR A 299 29.85 -11.47 -15.35
N ILE A 300 30.78 -12.36 -15.73
CA ILE A 300 30.64 -13.21 -16.91
C ILE A 300 30.17 -14.57 -16.43
N VAL A 301 29.03 -15.00 -16.96
CA VAL A 301 28.38 -16.28 -16.60
C VAL A 301 28.59 -17.24 -17.77
N PHE A 302 29.40 -18.26 -17.55
CA PHE A 302 29.60 -19.34 -18.49
C PHE A 302 28.61 -20.45 -18.22
N TYR A 303 27.87 -20.88 -19.23
CA TYR A 303 26.87 -21.92 -19.13
C TYR A 303 26.88 -22.84 -20.34
N ASP A 304 26.31 -24.02 -20.18
CA ASP A 304 26.16 -25.00 -21.26
C ASP A 304 24.97 -24.60 -22.16
N ARG A 305 25.27 -24.07 -23.33
CA ARG A 305 24.24 -23.64 -24.29
C ARG A 305 23.46 -24.80 -24.90
N ASP A 306 24.11 -25.95 -25.08
CA ASP A 306 23.51 -27.14 -25.68
C ASP A 306 22.57 -27.86 -24.71
N CYS A 307 22.64 -27.55 -23.42
CA CYS A 307 21.74 -28.03 -22.40
C CYS A 307 20.46 -27.15 -22.36
N GLY A 308 19.32 -27.68 -22.81
CA GLY A 308 18.06 -26.96 -22.87
C GLY A 308 17.62 -26.37 -21.52
N PHE A 309 17.82 -27.09 -20.40
CA PHE A 309 17.54 -26.57 -19.06
C PHE A 309 18.48 -25.42 -18.67
N CYS A 310 19.78 -25.55 -18.95
CA CYS A 310 20.76 -24.50 -18.63
C CYS A 310 20.48 -23.25 -19.46
N HIS A 311 20.17 -23.44 -20.75
CA HIS A 311 19.81 -22.36 -21.65
C HIS A 311 18.51 -21.65 -21.24
N LEU A 312 17.46 -22.39 -20.86
CA LEU A 312 16.22 -21.80 -20.32
C LEU A 312 16.49 -21.00 -19.05
N THR A 313 17.31 -21.52 -18.15
CA THR A 313 17.68 -20.83 -16.91
C THR A 313 18.41 -19.53 -17.20
N ALA A 314 19.38 -19.54 -18.11
CA ALA A 314 20.11 -18.34 -18.56
C ALA A 314 19.14 -17.30 -19.17
N ARG A 315 18.17 -17.73 -19.98
CA ARG A 315 17.15 -16.87 -20.59
C ARG A 315 16.25 -16.21 -19.54
N ILE A 316 15.86 -16.93 -18.49
CA ILE A 316 15.05 -16.39 -17.38
C ILE A 316 15.87 -15.36 -16.61
N LEU A 317 17.08 -15.73 -16.18
CA LEU A 317 17.95 -14.87 -15.37
C LEU A 317 18.36 -13.59 -16.12
N LYS A 318 18.64 -13.68 -17.43
CA LYS A 318 18.87 -12.50 -18.27
C LYS A 318 17.70 -11.51 -18.23
N ARG A 319 16.46 -12.01 -18.30
CA ARG A 319 15.27 -11.16 -18.25
C ARG A 319 15.04 -10.54 -16.88
N MET A 320 15.58 -11.16 -15.83
CA MET A 320 15.57 -10.63 -14.47
C MET A 320 16.70 -9.61 -14.24
N ASP A 321 17.78 -9.63 -15.03
CA ASP A 321 18.92 -8.70 -14.93
C ASP A 321 18.57 -7.30 -15.45
N GLY A 322 17.76 -6.57 -14.69
CA GLY A 322 17.31 -5.22 -15.03
C GLY A 322 18.44 -4.18 -15.15
N PHE A 323 19.62 -4.44 -14.56
CA PHE A 323 20.77 -3.51 -14.57
C PHE A 323 21.88 -3.92 -15.54
N SER A 324 21.68 -5.00 -16.30
CA SER A 324 22.65 -5.51 -17.30
C SER A 324 24.05 -5.77 -16.69
N ARG A 325 24.06 -6.40 -15.51
CA ARG A 325 25.27 -6.76 -14.77
C ARG A 325 25.83 -8.12 -15.18
N LEU A 326 25.03 -8.96 -15.83
CA LEU A 326 25.40 -10.31 -16.25
C LEU A 326 25.71 -10.32 -17.75
N LYS A 327 26.92 -10.73 -18.13
CA LYS A 327 27.30 -11.12 -19.48
C LYS A 327 27.22 -12.63 -19.58
N TRP A 328 26.61 -13.12 -20.62
CA TRP A 328 26.40 -14.56 -20.84
C TRP A 328 27.38 -15.07 -21.89
N ALA A 329 28.12 -16.11 -21.58
CA ALA A 329 29.07 -16.73 -22.48
C ALA A 329 28.80 -18.24 -22.58
N ASP A 330 28.96 -18.76 -23.79
CA ASP A 330 28.97 -20.21 -23.98
C ASP A 330 30.29 -20.79 -23.45
N ARG A 331 30.23 -21.94 -22.80
CA ARG A 331 31.41 -22.66 -22.32
C ARG A 331 32.38 -23.02 -23.44
N LEU A 332 31.89 -23.20 -24.67
CA LEU A 332 32.67 -23.59 -25.83
C LEU A 332 33.26 -22.38 -26.58
N LEU A 333 32.88 -21.15 -26.31
CA LEU A 333 33.42 -19.97 -26.95
C LEU A 333 34.86 -19.71 -26.52
N GLU A 334 35.79 -19.82 -27.45
CA GLU A 334 37.16 -19.39 -27.27
C GLU A 334 37.25 -17.87 -27.09
N GLY A 335 37.99 -17.41 -26.08
CA GLY A 335 38.15 -16.00 -25.78
C GLY A 335 39.21 -15.80 -24.70
N ASN A 336 39.57 -14.53 -24.46
CA ASN A 336 40.54 -14.14 -23.41
C ASN A 336 40.02 -14.49 -22.02
N ARG A 337 40.22 -15.72 -21.59
CA ARG A 337 39.81 -16.25 -20.30
C ARG A 337 40.99 -16.97 -19.60
N PRO A 338 41.02 -16.98 -18.24
CA PRO A 338 42.06 -17.71 -17.51
C PRO A 338 41.98 -19.20 -17.78
N GLU A 339 43.11 -19.85 -18.05
CA GLU A 339 43.22 -21.31 -18.28
C GLU A 339 42.60 -22.15 -17.16
N LYS A 340 42.59 -21.63 -15.93
CA LYS A 340 41.95 -22.29 -14.77
C LYS A 340 40.44 -22.53 -14.97
N LEU A 341 39.79 -21.78 -15.87
CA LEU A 341 38.35 -21.94 -16.15
C LEU A 341 38.08 -23.17 -17.00
N ASP A 342 38.99 -23.62 -17.86
CA ASP A 342 38.71 -24.67 -18.85
C ASP A 342 38.28 -25.99 -18.19
N LYS A 343 38.98 -26.42 -17.16
CA LYS A 343 38.61 -27.61 -16.39
C LYS A 343 37.29 -27.50 -15.66
N LEU A 344 36.92 -26.28 -15.20
CA LEU A 344 35.67 -26.02 -14.47
C LEU A 344 34.47 -25.94 -15.41
N LEU A 345 34.67 -25.42 -16.61
CA LEU A 345 33.59 -25.22 -17.62
C LEU A 345 33.02 -26.55 -18.13
N GLU A 346 33.78 -27.63 -18.06
CA GLU A 346 33.29 -28.96 -18.45
C GLU A 346 32.22 -29.50 -17.48
N THR A 347 32.31 -29.14 -16.21
CA THR A 347 31.56 -29.80 -15.14
C THR A 347 30.44 -28.96 -14.53
N THR A 348 30.56 -27.62 -14.55
CA THR A 348 29.64 -26.73 -13.80
C THR A 348 29.41 -25.39 -14.47
N ILE A 349 28.39 -24.68 -13.98
CA ILE A 349 28.23 -23.25 -14.27
C ILE A 349 29.34 -22.46 -13.59
N VAL A 350 29.93 -21.52 -14.31
CA VAL A 350 31.03 -20.72 -13.78
C VAL A 350 30.64 -19.23 -13.89
N VAL A 351 30.84 -18.52 -12.80
CA VAL A 351 30.69 -17.06 -12.73
C VAL A 351 32.06 -16.47 -12.46
N TRP A 352 32.49 -15.59 -13.33
CA TRP A 352 33.81 -14.96 -13.27
C TRP A 352 33.66 -13.44 -13.18
N ASP A 353 34.43 -12.85 -12.27
CA ASP A 353 34.62 -11.40 -12.18
C ASP A 353 35.93 -11.01 -12.83
N PRO A 354 35.92 -10.34 -13.99
CA PRO A 354 37.15 -9.94 -14.67
C PRO A 354 37.99 -8.90 -13.93
N GLU A 355 37.38 -8.12 -13.03
CA GLU A 355 38.06 -7.05 -12.28
C GLU A 355 38.89 -7.62 -11.11
N THR A 356 38.31 -8.59 -10.39
CA THR A 356 38.97 -9.22 -9.22
C THR A 356 39.56 -10.58 -9.49
N ASN A 357 39.36 -11.13 -10.68
CA ASN A 357 39.73 -12.47 -11.10
C ASN A 357 39.18 -13.58 -10.21
N GLN A 358 38.08 -13.31 -9.49
CA GLN A 358 37.40 -14.27 -8.64
C GLN A 358 36.45 -15.14 -9.46
N ILE A 359 36.40 -16.42 -9.07
CA ILE A 359 35.60 -17.45 -9.75
C ILE A 359 34.67 -18.10 -8.73
N TRP A 360 33.41 -18.21 -9.08
CA TRP A 360 32.39 -18.92 -8.30
C TRP A 360 31.75 -20.00 -9.18
N THR A 361 31.51 -21.15 -8.56
CA THR A 361 30.96 -22.33 -9.22
C THR A 361 29.77 -22.88 -8.44
N ARG A 362 28.96 -23.76 -9.09
CA ARG A 362 27.86 -24.47 -8.47
C ARG A 362 26.86 -23.51 -7.80
N HIS A 363 26.34 -23.80 -6.61
CA HIS A 363 25.40 -22.97 -5.86
C HIS A 363 25.98 -21.60 -5.50
N ARG A 364 27.28 -21.46 -5.26
CA ARG A 364 27.92 -20.14 -5.05
C ARG A 364 27.93 -19.28 -6.33
N GLY A 365 28.00 -19.91 -7.51
CA GLY A 365 27.78 -19.21 -8.78
C GLY A 365 26.36 -18.67 -8.88
N PHE A 366 25.35 -19.45 -8.46
CA PHE A 366 23.96 -18.96 -8.39
C PHE A 366 23.77 -17.85 -7.38
N GLU A 367 24.40 -17.91 -6.20
CA GLU A 367 24.42 -16.81 -5.23
C GLU A 367 24.86 -15.50 -5.90
N ARG A 368 25.98 -15.55 -6.66
CA ARG A 368 26.48 -14.36 -7.38
C ARG A 368 25.55 -13.88 -8.48
N ILE A 369 24.96 -14.76 -9.23
CA ILE A 369 23.97 -14.43 -10.24
C ILE A 369 22.76 -13.75 -9.58
N ILE A 370 22.21 -14.33 -8.53
CA ILE A 370 21.07 -13.79 -7.81
C ILE A 370 21.42 -12.41 -7.19
N SER A 371 22.61 -12.27 -6.59
CA SER A 371 23.04 -10.97 -6.02
C SER A 371 23.20 -9.86 -7.08
N ALA A 372 23.42 -10.22 -8.34
CA ALA A 372 23.50 -9.29 -9.44
C ALA A 372 22.13 -8.80 -9.96
N ILE A 373 21.07 -9.56 -9.70
CA ILE A 373 19.69 -9.23 -10.13
C ILE A 373 19.08 -8.20 -9.18
N PRO A 374 18.20 -7.30 -9.66
CA PRO A 374 17.48 -6.33 -8.82
C PRO A 374 16.77 -7.01 -7.65
N LEU A 375 16.99 -6.52 -6.43
CA LEU A 375 16.51 -7.08 -5.15
C LEU A 375 17.01 -8.52 -4.84
N GLY A 376 17.76 -9.13 -5.71
CA GLY A 376 18.27 -10.49 -5.50
C GLY A 376 19.25 -10.59 -4.31
N PHE A 377 19.94 -9.49 -3.98
CA PHE A 377 20.79 -9.40 -2.80
C PHE A 377 20.05 -9.68 -1.47
N LEU A 378 18.72 -9.47 -1.44
CA LEU A 378 17.89 -9.80 -0.30
C LEU A 378 17.73 -11.30 -0.08
N LEU A 379 17.98 -12.11 -1.11
CA LEU A 379 17.79 -13.56 -1.09
C LEU A 379 19.10 -14.32 -1.30
N SER A 380 20.14 -13.70 -1.89
CA SER A 380 21.38 -14.37 -2.26
C SER A 380 22.13 -14.96 -1.06
N TRP A 381 22.06 -14.30 0.10
CA TRP A 381 22.69 -14.75 1.33
C TRP A 381 22.17 -16.11 1.85
N ILE A 382 20.94 -16.50 1.45
CA ILE A 382 20.36 -17.79 1.82
C ILE A 382 21.22 -18.96 1.28
N PHE A 383 21.86 -18.77 0.11
CA PHE A 383 22.69 -19.79 -0.52
C PHE A 383 24.01 -20.06 0.22
N ILE A 384 24.44 -19.16 1.07
CA ILE A 384 25.71 -19.25 1.82
C ILE A 384 25.48 -19.42 3.33
N LEU A 385 24.24 -19.56 3.80
CA LEU A 385 23.95 -19.84 5.21
C LEU A 385 24.51 -21.20 5.63
N PRO A 386 25.20 -21.29 6.80
CA PRO A 386 25.65 -22.56 7.37
C PRO A 386 24.48 -23.55 7.43
N GLY A 387 24.71 -24.77 6.97
CA GLY A 387 23.69 -25.82 6.85
C GLY A 387 22.91 -25.79 5.53
N LEU A 388 22.37 -24.65 5.13
CA LEU A 388 21.67 -24.49 3.83
C LEU A 388 22.65 -24.54 2.66
N GLU A 389 23.88 -24.09 2.82
CA GLU A 389 24.92 -24.18 1.79
C GLU A 389 25.14 -25.63 1.31
N LYS A 390 25.21 -26.58 2.24
CA LYS A 390 25.32 -28.00 1.89
C LYS A 390 24.10 -28.50 1.14
N LEU A 391 22.90 -28.11 1.59
CA LEU A 391 21.64 -28.47 0.92
C LEU A 391 21.60 -27.93 -0.51
N PHE A 392 21.92 -26.66 -0.72
CA PHE A 392 21.94 -26.07 -2.08
C PHE A 392 23.02 -26.69 -2.95
N GLY A 393 24.16 -27.09 -2.36
CA GLY A 393 25.19 -27.89 -3.04
C GLY A 393 24.61 -29.22 -3.54
N MET A 394 23.95 -29.97 -2.68
CA MET A 394 23.32 -31.26 -3.04
C MET A 394 22.23 -31.09 -4.10
N ILE A 395 21.39 -30.06 -3.96
CA ILE A 395 20.34 -29.72 -4.95
C ILE A 395 20.98 -29.42 -6.31
N TYR A 396 22.03 -28.60 -6.33
CA TYR A 396 22.75 -28.29 -7.56
C TYR A 396 23.32 -29.55 -8.22
N ASP A 397 23.98 -30.40 -7.46
CA ASP A 397 24.60 -31.63 -7.96
C ASP A 397 23.55 -32.60 -8.50
N TRP A 398 22.40 -32.70 -7.83
CA TRP A 398 21.29 -33.50 -8.31
C TRP A 398 20.80 -32.97 -9.66
N PHE A 399 20.55 -31.66 -9.80
CA PHE A 399 20.15 -31.03 -11.06
C PHE A 399 21.22 -31.20 -12.15
N SER A 400 22.47 -31.03 -11.82
CA SER A 400 23.59 -31.19 -12.76
C SER A 400 23.65 -32.61 -13.34
N ARG A 401 23.45 -33.64 -12.50
CA ARG A 401 23.43 -35.04 -12.91
C ARG A 401 22.17 -35.43 -13.67
N ASN A 402 21.02 -34.83 -13.34
CA ASN A 402 19.70 -35.16 -13.91
C ASN A 402 19.22 -34.14 -14.97
N ARG A 403 20.10 -33.28 -15.46
CA ARG A 403 19.71 -32.19 -16.41
C ARG A 403 18.98 -32.69 -17.66
N THR A 404 19.35 -33.83 -18.20
CA THR A 404 18.70 -34.45 -19.36
C THR A 404 17.29 -34.93 -19.02
N PHE A 405 17.10 -35.56 -17.88
CA PHE A 405 15.79 -35.98 -17.39
C PHE A 405 14.88 -34.78 -17.15
N VAL A 406 15.38 -33.76 -16.48
CA VAL A 406 14.64 -32.50 -16.23
C VAL A 406 14.26 -31.81 -17.54
N SER A 407 15.17 -31.76 -18.51
CA SER A 407 14.89 -31.19 -19.84
C SER A 407 13.76 -31.95 -20.53
N LYS A 408 13.79 -33.28 -20.54
CA LYS A 408 12.72 -34.12 -21.12
C LYS A 408 11.37 -33.91 -20.45
N THR A 409 11.34 -33.89 -19.11
CA THR A 409 10.12 -33.68 -18.32
C THR A 409 9.50 -32.30 -18.58
N LEU A 410 10.32 -31.30 -18.83
CA LEU A 410 9.87 -29.95 -19.17
C LEU A 410 9.53 -29.77 -20.66
N GLY A 411 9.68 -30.82 -21.48
CA GLY A 411 9.47 -30.74 -22.93
C GLY A 411 10.47 -29.83 -23.66
N ILE A 412 11.70 -29.72 -23.13
CA ILE A 412 12.76 -28.89 -23.66
C ILE A 412 13.81 -29.78 -24.35
N PRO A 413 14.48 -29.34 -25.43
CA PRO A 413 15.53 -30.11 -26.07
C PRO A 413 16.60 -30.58 -25.06
N ALA A 414 16.88 -31.87 -25.05
CA ALA A 414 17.91 -32.44 -24.17
C ALA A 414 19.29 -32.27 -24.80
N CYS A 415 20.36 -32.29 -23.96
CA CYS A 415 21.74 -32.18 -24.42
C CYS A 415 22.05 -33.23 -25.49
N GLY A 416 22.71 -32.82 -26.56
CA GLY A 416 23.16 -33.71 -27.64
C GLY A 416 22.10 -34.15 -28.64
N ILE A 417 20.87 -33.67 -28.58
CA ILE A 417 19.83 -33.89 -29.58
C ILE A 417 19.79 -32.66 -30.50
N PRO A 418 20.00 -32.82 -31.82
CA PRO A 418 19.85 -31.71 -32.77
C PRO A 418 18.46 -31.09 -32.61
N ARG A 419 18.37 -29.78 -32.62
CA ARG A 419 17.08 -29.08 -32.64
C ARG A 419 16.42 -29.35 -33.99
N GLU A 420 15.32 -30.08 -33.98
CA GLU A 420 14.38 -30.02 -35.09
C GLU A 420 13.92 -28.59 -35.25
N GLU A 421 14.06 -28.02 -36.44
CA GLU A 421 13.49 -26.73 -36.77
C GLU A 421 12.00 -26.79 -36.50
N SER A 422 11.55 -26.08 -35.47
CA SER A 422 10.13 -26.03 -35.14
C SER A 422 9.39 -25.50 -36.37
N PRO A 423 8.33 -26.17 -36.85
CA PRO A 423 7.59 -25.70 -38.01
C PRO A 423 7.15 -24.26 -37.73
N GLN A 424 7.47 -23.35 -38.66
CA GLN A 424 7.02 -21.96 -38.63
C GLN A 424 5.53 -21.96 -38.32
N SER A 425 5.18 -21.47 -37.14
CA SER A 425 3.80 -21.38 -36.74
C SER A 425 3.04 -20.55 -37.78
N ILE A 426 2.20 -21.23 -38.55
CA ILE A 426 1.26 -20.60 -39.48
C ILE A 426 0.39 -19.64 -38.67
N VAL A 427 0.81 -18.40 -38.57
CA VAL A 427 0.07 -17.31 -37.97
C VAL A 427 -0.94 -16.81 -39.01
N GLY A 428 -1.95 -17.63 -39.28
CA GLY A 428 -3.01 -17.28 -40.22
C GLY A 428 -4.38 -17.72 -39.69
N GLY A 429 -5.27 -16.80 -39.48
CA GLY A 429 -6.71 -17.06 -39.41
C GLY A 429 -7.39 -17.00 -38.03
N LYS A 430 -6.76 -17.41 -36.95
CA LYS A 430 -7.41 -17.35 -35.59
C LYS A 430 -7.37 -15.99 -34.90
N ASN A 431 -6.73 -15.00 -35.48
CA ASN A 431 -6.42 -13.74 -34.80
C ASN A 431 -7.51 -12.65 -34.91
N ILE A 432 -8.44 -12.73 -35.88
CA ILE A 432 -9.38 -11.63 -36.14
C ILE A 432 -10.45 -11.55 -35.04
N ILE A 433 -11.02 -12.69 -34.65
CA ILE A 433 -12.04 -12.74 -33.57
C ILE A 433 -11.42 -12.33 -32.24
N LEU A 434 -10.23 -12.84 -31.94
CA LEU A 434 -9.51 -12.48 -30.72
C LEU A 434 -9.11 -10.99 -30.69
N MET A 435 -8.71 -10.42 -31.84
CA MET A 435 -8.43 -8.99 -31.95
C MET A 435 -9.70 -8.14 -31.81
N ARG A 436 -10.82 -8.55 -32.39
CA ARG A 436 -12.12 -7.86 -32.21
C ARG A 436 -12.57 -7.93 -30.76
N PHE A 437 -12.44 -9.08 -30.12
CA PHE A 437 -12.76 -9.24 -28.70
C PHE A 437 -11.87 -8.39 -27.80
N ARG A 438 -10.56 -8.29 -28.09
CA ARG A 438 -9.64 -7.41 -27.35
C ARG A 438 -9.98 -5.94 -27.53
N LYS A 439 -10.31 -5.49 -28.74
CA LYS A 439 -10.74 -4.12 -29.00
C LYS A 439 -12.05 -3.81 -28.26
N PHE A 440 -13.04 -4.69 -28.34
CA PHE A 440 -14.32 -4.54 -27.62
C PHE A 440 -14.10 -4.48 -26.10
N SER A 441 -13.32 -5.41 -25.54
CA SER A 441 -12.98 -5.42 -24.12
C SER A 441 -12.26 -4.14 -23.68
N TRP A 442 -11.37 -3.60 -24.52
CA TRP A 442 -10.69 -2.34 -24.25
C TRP A 442 -11.65 -1.15 -24.24
N VAL A 443 -12.56 -1.06 -25.21
CA VAL A 443 -13.58 0.00 -25.28
C VAL A 443 -14.50 -0.07 -24.06
N LEU A 444 -15.03 -1.26 -23.75
CA LEU A 444 -15.90 -1.48 -22.59
C LEU A 444 -15.20 -1.11 -21.28
N SER A 445 -13.95 -1.51 -21.13
CA SER A 445 -13.13 -1.15 -19.96
C SER A 445 -13.00 0.37 -19.78
N ASN A 446 -12.74 1.12 -20.86
CA ASN A 446 -12.63 2.57 -20.79
C ASN A 446 -13.97 3.25 -20.48
N ILE A 447 -15.09 2.74 -21.02
CA ILE A 447 -16.44 3.22 -20.68
C ILE A 447 -16.73 3.01 -19.20
N LEU A 448 -16.46 1.80 -18.67
CA LEU A 448 -16.64 1.51 -17.25
C LEU A 448 -15.79 2.43 -16.37
N VAL A 449 -14.53 2.62 -16.70
CA VAL A 449 -13.64 3.55 -15.99
C VAL A 449 -14.20 4.97 -15.98
N MET A 450 -14.71 5.46 -17.11
CA MET A 450 -15.31 6.79 -17.20
C MET A 450 -16.53 6.91 -16.28
N VAL A 451 -17.43 5.93 -16.29
CA VAL A 451 -18.64 5.92 -15.45
C VAL A 451 -18.24 5.92 -13.96
N PHE A 452 -17.28 5.05 -13.57
CA PHE A 452 -16.81 5.00 -12.18
C PHE A 452 -16.10 6.29 -11.78
N LEU A 453 -15.29 6.90 -12.66
CA LEU A 453 -14.56 8.14 -12.38
C LEU A 453 -15.53 9.30 -12.15
N LEU A 454 -16.48 9.51 -13.06
CA LEU A 454 -17.51 10.54 -12.91
C LEU A 454 -18.34 10.35 -11.64
N GLY A 455 -18.67 9.08 -11.33
CA GLY A 455 -19.38 8.74 -10.10
C GLY A 455 -18.55 9.01 -8.83
N ALA A 456 -17.26 8.69 -8.84
CA ALA A 456 -16.36 8.97 -7.73
C ALA A 456 -16.18 10.47 -7.51
N MET A 457 -16.09 11.27 -8.59
CA MET A 457 -16.03 12.72 -8.54
C MET A 457 -17.34 13.32 -7.96
N ASP A 458 -18.50 12.95 -8.48
CA ASP A 458 -19.81 13.42 -7.95
C ASP A 458 -19.97 13.08 -6.47
N ASN A 459 -19.60 11.86 -6.09
CA ASN A 459 -19.67 11.44 -4.69
C ASN A 459 -18.70 12.22 -3.79
N SER A 460 -17.47 12.44 -4.23
CA SER A 460 -16.45 13.19 -3.47
C SER A 460 -16.86 14.65 -3.27
N MET A 461 -17.40 15.32 -4.29
CA MET A 461 -17.92 16.68 -4.17
C MET A 461 -19.03 16.81 -3.12
N ARG A 462 -19.87 15.77 -2.97
CA ARG A 462 -20.99 15.79 -2.01
C ARG A 462 -20.58 15.48 -0.58
N VAL A 463 -19.58 14.62 -0.40
CA VAL A 463 -19.20 14.14 0.91
C VAL A 463 -18.23 15.11 1.60
N ASN A 464 -17.43 15.83 0.85
CA ASN A 464 -16.44 16.76 1.39
C ASN A 464 -17.08 18.10 1.80
N LYS A 465 -16.89 18.47 3.06
CA LYS A 465 -17.60 19.62 3.68
C LYS A 465 -17.24 20.97 3.06
N GLY A 466 -16.00 21.17 2.62
CA GLY A 466 -15.56 22.40 1.96
C GLY A 466 -16.34 22.73 0.69
N PHE A 467 -16.84 21.70 -0.02
CA PHE A 467 -17.70 21.88 -1.20
C PHE A 467 -19.17 22.16 -0.86
N LYS A 468 -19.59 21.94 0.40
CA LYS A 468 -20.97 22.23 0.85
C LYS A 468 -21.27 23.72 0.89
N THR A 469 -20.26 24.57 0.93
CA THR A 469 -20.44 26.02 0.83
C THR A 469 -21.02 26.41 -0.55
N PHE A 470 -20.59 25.76 -1.63
CA PHE A 470 -21.21 25.90 -2.94
C PHE A 470 -22.64 25.34 -2.98
N SER A 471 -22.88 24.21 -2.32
CA SER A 471 -24.23 23.65 -2.16
C SER A 471 -25.16 24.53 -1.31
N SER A 472 -24.63 25.30 -0.36
CA SER A 472 -25.45 26.27 0.41
C SER A 472 -25.82 27.48 -0.42
N ILE A 473 -24.97 27.93 -1.34
CA ILE A 473 -25.27 28.93 -2.35
C ILE A 473 -26.38 28.43 -3.30
N GLU A 474 -26.22 27.17 -3.76
CA GLU A 474 -27.24 26.52 -4.61
C GLU A 474 -28.58 26.35 -3.89
N LYS A 475 -28.55 26.00 -2.60
CA LYS A 475 -29.76 25.98 -1.73
C LYS A 475 -30.34 27.35 -1.46
N GLY A 476 -29.50 28.38 -1.32
CA GLY A 476 -29.91 29.75 -1.20
C GLY A 476 -30.64 30.26 -2.48
N ILE A 477 -30.06 29.91 -3.64
CA ILE A 477 -30.68 30.18 -4.95
C ILE A 477 -32.00 29.38 -5.09
N GLU A 478 -32.03 28.11 -4.61
CA GLU A 478 -33.22 27.25 -4.66
C GLU A 478 -34.32 27.72 -3.69
N LYS A 479 -33.94 28.23 -2.51
CA LYS A 479 -34.88 28.86 -1.55
C LYS A 479 -35.44 30.16 -2.08
N LYS A 480 -34.61 31.00 -2.71
CA LYS A 480 -35.02 32.23 -3.38
C LYS A 480 -35.94 31.95 -4.56
N ARG A 481 -35.73 30.85 -5.25
CA ARG A 481 -36.51 30.35 -6.37
C ARG A 481 -37.86 29.77 -5.92
N LYS A 482 -37.90 29.00 -4.81
CA LYS A 482 -39.17 28.59 -4.19
C LYS A 482 -40.02 29.80 -3.81
N SER A 483 -39.41 30.79 -3.18
CA SER A 483 -40.08 32.05 -2.83
C SER A 483 -40.59 32.83 -4.05
N LEU A 484 -39.97 32.70 -5.22
CA LEU A 484 -40.48 33.26 -6.46
C LEU A 484 -41.62 32.41 -7.08
N MET A 485 -41.57 31.06 -6.88
CA MET A 485 -42.66 30.17 -7.30
C MET A 485 -43.92 30.36 -6.44
N ASP A 486 -43.76 30.57 -5.14
CA ASP A 486 -44.86 30.92 -4.21
C ASP A 486 -45.50 32.25 -4.58
N LYS A 487 -44.83 33.09 -5.38
CA LYS A 487 -45.34 34.35 -5.96
C LYS A 487 -45.94 34.19 -7.38
N GLY A 488 -46.28 32.96 -7.80
CA GLY A 488 -47.03 32.70 -9.03
C GLY A 488 -46.19 32.53 -10.30
N ILE A 489 -44.84 32.54 -10.22
CA ILE A 489 -43.98 32.35 -11.39
C ILE A 489 -43.71 30.84 -11.57
N LYS A 490 -44.44 30.20 -12.49
CA LYS A 490 -44.29 28.74 -12.78
C LYS A 490 -42.99 28.42 -13.47
N SER A 491 -42.26 27.47 -12.91
CA SER A 491 -41.09 26.82 -13.55
C SER A 491 -41.57 25.84 -14.64
N PRO A 492 -40.86 25.71 -15.78
CA PRO A 492 -41.26 24.79 -16.84
C PRO A 492 -41.28 23.34 -16.34
N PRO A 493 -42.34 22.55 -16.58
CA PRO A 493 -42.51 21.18 -16.08
C PRO A 493 -41.44 20.22 -16.58
N GLU A 494 -40.83 20.43 -17.73
CA GLU A 494 -39.70 19.63 -18.23
C GLU A 494 -38.45 19.68 -17.35
N ARG A 495 -38.22 20.78 -16.67
CA ARG A 495 -37.04 20.99 -15.83
C ARG A 495 -37.12 20.21 -14.51
N GLU A 496 -38.32 20.04 -13.98
CA GLU A 496 -38.55 19.23 -12.77
C GLU A 496 -38.43 17.71 -13.05
N LYS A 497 -39.03 17.24 -14.16
CA LYS A 497 -38.85 15.86 -14.64
C LYS A 497 -37.38 15.52 -14.87
N LYS A 498 -36.60 16.39 -15.52
CA LYS A 498 -35.16 16.20 -15.70
C LYS A 498 -34.38 16.13 -14.37
N LYS A 499 -34.76 16.97 -13.37
CA LYS A 499 -34.16 16.95 -12.03
C LYS A 499 -34.45 15.63 -11.30
N GLU A 500 -35.63 15.11 -11.41
CA GLU A 500 -36.07 13.87 -10.76
C GLU A 500 -35.37 12.65 -11.35
N ILE A 501 -35.30 12.57 -12.67
CA ILE A 501 -34.56 11.52 -13.40
C ILE A 501 -33.06 11.53 -13.02
N LEU A 502 -32.43 12.71 -13.03
CA LEU A 502 -31.03 12.87 -12.63
C LEU A 502 -30.81 12.48 -11.16
N SER A 503 -31.74 12.82 -10.27
CA SER A 503 -31.61 12.44 -8.85
C SER A 503 -31.77 10.94 -8.63
N TYR A 504 -32.59 10.26 -9.42
CA TYR A 504 -32.77 8.82 -9.40
C TYR A 504 -31.54 8.07 -9.94
N GLN A 505 -31.03 8.50 -11.10
CA GLN A 505 -29.81 7.92 -11.70
C GLN A 505 -28.61 8.10 -10.78
N ARG A 506 -28.44 9.25 -10.15
CA ARG A 506 -27.40 9.52 -9.16
C ARG A 506 -27.54 8.64 -7.91
N ARG A 507 -28.75 8.31 -7.48
CA ARG A 507 -29.00 7.37 -6.37
C ARG A 507 -28.56 5.95 -6.73
N LYS A 508 -28.87 5.48 -7.95
CA LYS A 508 -28.43 4.17 -8.46
C LYS A 508 -26.90 4.09 -8.56
N LEU A 509 -26.27 5.09 -9.19
CA LEU A 509 -24.81 5.13 -9.33
C LEU A 509 -24.12 5.11 -7.97
N ARG A 510 -24.62 5.85 -6.97
CA ARG A 510 -24.07 5.80 -5.60
C ARG A 510 -24.19 4.44 -4.94
N LYS A 511 -25.24 3.68 -5.19
CA LYS A 511 -25.34 2.30 -4.71
C LYS A 511 -24.21 1.45 -5.31
N ILE A 512 -24.01 1.53 -6.63
CA ILE A 512 -22.94 0.78 -7.33
C ILE A 512 -21.55 1.16 -6.79
N LEU A 513 -21.28 2.45 -6.56
CA LEU A 513 -20.00 2.93 -6.02
C LEU A 513 -19.73 2.49 -4.57
N ARG A 514 -20.77 2.14 -3.82
CA ARG A 514 -20.61 1.63 -2.45
C ARG A 514 -20.02 0.22 -2.40
N TYR A 515 -20.35 -0.64 -3.38
CA TYR A 515 -19.84 -2.02 -3.41
C TYR A 515 -18.31 -2.09 -3.47
N PRO A 516 -17.61 -1.43 -4.41
CA PRO A 516 -16.15 -1.42 -4.43
C PRO A 516 -15.54 -0.45 -3.40
N LYS A 517 -16.35 0.19 -2.54
CA LYS A 517 -15.92 1.17 -1.53
C LYS A 517 -15.05 2.31 -2.06
N ILE A 518 -15.26 2.75 -3.30
CA ILE A 518 -14.56 3.91 -3.90
C ILE A 518 -15.14 5.26 -3.48
N SER A 519 -16.16 5.26 -2.62
CA SER A 519 -16.62 6.45 -1.94
C SER A 519 -15.55 6.98 -0.98
N GLN A 520 -15.21 8.25 -1.04
CA GLN A 520 -14.08 8.83 -0.33
C GLN A 520 -14.42 10.17 0.30
N ASN A 521 -13.97 10.35 1.54
CA ASN A 521 -14.09 11.57 2.30
C ASN A 521 -12.71 11.97 2.84
N TRP A 522 -12.20 13.10 2.37
CA TRP A 522 -10.87 13.59 2.69
C TRP A 522 -10.92 14.64 3.80
N ASN A 523 -11.11 14.20 5.03
CA ASN A 523 -11.17 15.06 6.22
C ASN A 523 -9.96 14.86 7.15
N MET A 524 -8.81 14.53 6.59
CA MET A 524 -7.61 14.29 7.40
C MET A 524 -7.12 15.62 7.99
N PHE A 525 -7.13 15.72 9.32
CA PHE A 525 -6.81 16.94 10.05
C PHE A 525 -7.65 18.16 9.62
N SER A 526 -8.86 17.93 9.16
CA SER A 526 -9.79 18.95 8.67
C SER A 526 -11.14 18.86 9.40
N PRO A 527 -11.84 19.99 9.60
CA PRO A 527 -11.46 21.37 9.24
C PRO A 527 -10.32 21.91 10.09
N SER A 528 -10.08 21.37 11.26
CA SER A 528 -9.00 21.71 12.19
C SER A 528 -8.32 20.44 12.69
N VAL A 529 -7.07 20.57 13.15
CA VAL A 529 -6.35 19.50 13.82
C VAL A 529 -7.03 19.17 15.15
N ILE A 530 -6.93 17.94 15.60
CA ILE A 530 -7.43 17.52 16.91
C ILE A 530 -6.68 18.31 18.00
N ARG A 531 -7.42 19.07 18.78
CA ARG A 531 -6.87 19.82 19.93
C ARG A 531 -6.93 19.04 21.22
N THR A 532 -7.93 18.16 21.35
CA THR A 532 -8.15 17.36 22.54
C THR A 532 -7.92 15.91 22.21
N GLU A 533 -6.87 15.33 22.76
CA GLU A 533 -6.66 13.88 22.72
C GLU A 533 -7.63 13.19 23.69
N LYS A 534 -8.08 12.01 23.29
CA LYS A 534 -9.00 11.20 24.07
C LYS A 534 -8.54 9.77 24.05
N TRP A 535 -8.53 9.15 25.22
CA TRP A 535 -8.24 7.71 25.33
C TRP A 535 -9.19 7.07 26.33
N VAL A 536 -9.26 5.76 26.31
CA VAL A 536 -10.15 4.97 27.14
C VAL A 536 -9.29 4.12 28.06
N ILE A 537 -9.65 4.07 29.35
CA ILE A 537 -9.12 3.11 30.31
C ILE A 537 -10.26 2.24 30.82
N ALA A 538 -9.95 1.04 31.29
CA ALA A 538 -10.91 0.12 31.86
C ALA A 538 -10.46 -0.28 33.25
N ASP A 539 -11.28 0.02 34.25
CA ASP A 539 -11.13 -0.51 35.62
C ASP A 539 -11.90 -1.82 35.72
N LEU A 540 -11.20 -2.90 36.01
CA LEU A 540 -11.74 -4.21 36.29
C LEU A 540 -11.90 -4.36 37.78
N ILE A 541 -13.10 -4.70 38.21
CA ILE A 541 -13.40 -5.04 39.63
C ILE A 541 -13.57 -6.54 39.66
N PHE A 542 -12.72 -7.23 40.43
CA PHE A 542 -12.78 -8.66 40.62
C PHE A 542 -13.78 -9.02 41.76
N GLU A 543 -14.15 -10.30 41.84
CA GLU A 543 -15.06 -10.80 42.89
C GLU A 543 -14.46 -10.65 44.32
N ASN A 544 -13.14 -10.67 44.42
CA ASN A 544 -12.39 -10.44 45.67
C ASN A 544 -12.28 -8.96 46.08
N GLY A 545 -12.83 -8.03 45.28
CA GLY A 545 -12.79 -6.58 45.54
C GLY A 545 -11.54 -5.88 45.04
N GLU A 546 -10.54 -6.59 44.48
CA GLU A 546 -9.38 -5.98 43.83
C GLU A 546 -9.78 -5.23 42.57
N THR A 547 -9.01 -4.17 42.24
CA THR A 547 -9.22 -3.40 41.02
C THR A 547 -7.97 -3.37 40.21
N LEU A 548 -8.08 -3.70 38.91
CA LEU A 548 -7.01 -3.61 37.92
C LEU A 548 -7.40 -2.61 36.83
N THR A 549 -6.55 -1.65 36.51
CA THR A 549 -6.78 -0.70 35.43
C THR A 549 -6.06 -1.14 34.15
N LEU A 550 -6.83 -1.43 33.09
CA LEU A 550 -6.30 -1.74 31.75
C LEU A 550 -6.18 -0.46 30.89
N PHE A 551 -5.33 -0.52 29.88
CA PHE A 551 -5.11 0.54 28.87
C PHE A 551 -4.58 1.85 29.46
N GLN A 552 -3.94 1.80 30.62
CA GLN A 552 -3.29 2.95 31.22
C GLN A 552 -1.94 3.19 30.53
N ASN A 553 -1.68 4.44 30.17
CA ASN A 553 -0.40 4.85 29.58
C ASN A 553 0.47 5.44 30.69
N ASP A 554 0.95 4.61 31.60
CA ASP A 554 1.81 5.05 32.68
C ASP A 554 3.23 4.47 32.49
N ASP A 555 4.21 5.35 32.36
CA ASP A 555 5.62 4.99 32.38
C ASP A 555 6.06 4.50 33.80
N ASP A 556 5.22 4.67 34.81
CA ASP A 556 5.45 4.32 36.20
C ASP A 556 5.00 2.89 36.60
N ILE A 557 4.36 2.13 35.69
CA ILE A 557 3.98 0.76 36.00
C ILE A 557 5.16 -0.16 35.64
N GLU A 558 5.74 -0.79 36.64
CA GLU A 558 6.83 -1.79 36.52
C GLU A 558 6.44 -3.03 35.69
N ASN A 559 5.22 -3.11 35.21
CA ASN A 559 4.71 -4.24 34.46
C ASN A 559 5.11 -4.15 32.97
N LYS A 560 6.32 -4.64 32.67
CA LYS A 560 6.89 -4.73 31.33
C LYS A 560 5.99 -5.47 30.31
N PHE A 561 5.06 -6.28 30.75
CA PHE A 561 4.13 -7.03 29.91
C PHE A 561 3.09 -6.11 29.26
N TYR A 562 2.59 -5.10 29.96
CA TYR A 562 1.70 -4.08 29.42
C TYR A 562 2.36 -3.20 28.36
N GLN A 563 3.64 -2.88 28.53
CA GLN A 563 4.40 -2.08 27.54
C GLN A 563 4.61 -2.83 26.24
N ALA A 564 4.74 -4.15 26.25
CA ALA A 564 5.01 -4.95 25.05
C ALA A 564 3.74 -5.23 24.22
N TYR A 565 2.60 -5.51 24.87
CA TYR A 565 1.36 -5.89 24.18
C TYR A 565 0.33 -4.75 24.06
N PHE A 566 0.28 -3.84 25.00
CA PHE A 566 -0.69 -2.76 25.08
C PHE A 566 -0.03 -1.39 25.24
N GLN A 567 0.75 -0.97 24.24
CA GLN A 567 0.82 0.46 23.97
C GLN A 567 -0.40 0.83 23.08
N PRO A 568 -1.63 0.83 23.64
CA PRO A 568 -2.85 0.87 22.83
C PRO A 568 -2.93 2.15 22.02
N TYR A 569 -2.28 3.21 22.50
CA TYR A 569 -2.32 4.51 21.83
C TYR A 569 -1.33 4.60 20.68
N LYS A 570 -0.19 3.95 20.76
CA LYS A 570 0.80 3.88 19.67
C LYS A 570 0.37 2.87 18.61
N PHE A 571 -0.49 1.92 18.97
CA PHE A 571 -1.02 0.96 18.02
C PHE A 571 -2.27 1.49 17.31
N GLN A 572 -2.17 1.70 16.02
CA GLN A 572 -3.16 2.42 15.19
C GLN A 572 -4.61 1.92 15.36
N PHE A 573 -4.84 0.61 15.45
CA PHE A 573 -6.18 0.05 15.47
C PHE A 573 -6.88 0.32 16.81
N TRP A 574 -6.21 0.14 17.94
CA TRP A 574 -6.72 0.47 19.26
C TRP A 574 -6.98 1.97 19.41
N ARG A 575 -6.01 2.80 19.00
CA ARG A 575 -6.21 4.26 19.00
C ARG A 575 -7.44 4.66 18.18
N LYS A 576 -7.66 4.01 17.04
CA LYS A 576 -8.81 4.28 16.19
C LYS A 576 -10.11 3.85 16.83
N LEU A 577 -10.14 2.68 17.46
CA LEU A 577 -11.29 2.20 18.25
C LEU A 577 -11.63 3.18 19.36
N PHE A 578 -10.67 3.52 20.22
CA PHE A 578 -10.88 4.39 21.38
C PHE A 578 -11.31 5.81 20.98
N SER A 579 -10.67 6.38 19.95
CA SER A 579 -11.08 7.66 19.41
C SER A 579 -12.54 7.66 18.94
N ARG A 580 -12.99 6.57 18.30
CA ARG A 580 -14.37 6.47 17.81
C ARG A 580 -15.38 6.19 18.91
N ILE A 581 -15.10 5.27 19.83
CA ILE A 581 -15.98 4.98 20.96
C ILE A 581 -16.22 6.23 21.81
N SER A 582 -15.27 7.15 21.84
CA SER A 582 -15.42 8.45 22.51
C SER A 582 -16.43 9.40 21.83
N GLU A 583 -16.87 9.10 20.60
CA GLU A 583 -17.90 9.87 19.91
C GLU A 583 -19.30 9.31 20.18
N LYS A 584 -20.28 10.16 20.48
CA LYS A 584 -21.67 9.75 20.81
C LYS A 584 -22.28 8.70 19.88
N LYS A 585 -22.05 8.83 18.57
CA LYS A 585 -22.63 7.92 17.55
C LYS A 585 -22.10 6.49 17.61
N TYR A 586 -20.98 6.24 18.30
CA TYR A 586 -20.36 4.92 18.43
C TYR A 586 -20.50 4.34 19.85
N GLN A 587 -21.06 5.08 20.79
CA GLN A 587 -21.22 4.63 22.18
C GLN A 587 -22.13 3.41 22.32
N GLN A 588 -22.98 3.14 21.34
CA GLN A 588 -23.76 1.89 21.25
C GLN A 588 -22.89 0.62 21.27
N HIS A 589 -21.59 0.72 20.99
CA HIS A 589 -20.66 -0.40 21.04
C HIS A 589 -19.98 -0.61 22.39
N ILE A 590 -20.19 0.29 23.35
CA ILE A 590 -19.60 0.23 24.68
C ILE A 590 -20.01 -1.05 25.45
N PRO A 591 -21.27 -1.46 25.46
CA PRO A 591 -21.66 -2.70 26.14
C PRO A 591 -20.93 -3.92 25.59
N LYS A 592 -20.72 -3.98 24.26
CA LYS A 592 -19.97 -5.06 23.63
C LYS A 592 -18.50 -5.06 24.03
N LEU A 593 -17.86 -3.89 24.10
CA LEU A 593 -16.48 -3.75 24.57
C LEU A 593 -16.36 -4.18 26.06
N LYS A 594 -17.28 -3.77 26.93
CA LYS A 594 -17.31 -4.18 28.36
C LYS A 594 -17.45 -5.70 28.48
N ASN A 595 -18.39 -6.29 27.74
CA ASN A 595 -18.63 -7.73 27.79
C ASN A 595 -17.41 -8.51 27.23
N TRP A 596 -16.77 -8.03 26.17
CA TRP A 596 -15.55 -8.65 25.65
C TRP A 596 -14.41 -8.59 26.67
N ILE A 597 -14.15 -7.42 27.27
CA ILE A 597 -13.12 -7.27 28.29
C ILE A 597 -13.40 -8.21 29.48
N LYS A 598 -14.67 -8.38 29.87
CA LYS A 598 -15.06 -9.23 31.00
C LYS A 598 -14.80 -10.73 30.77
N ASN A 599 -14.98 -11.19 29.50
CA ASN A 599 -15.04 -12.61 29.17
C ASN A 599 -13.86 -13.09 28.30
N THR A 600 -12.88 -12.24 28.05
CA THR A 600 -11.75 -12.59 27.17
C THR A 600 -10.60 -13.23 27.95
N ASP A 601 -9.99 -14.27 27.38
CA ASP A 601 -8.74 -14.84 27.87
C ASP A 601 -7.50 -14.05 27.36
N TYR A 602 -7.72 -12.93 26.68
CA TYR A 602 -6.68 -12.14 26.05
C TYR A 602 -5.73 -11.47 27.05
N PHE A 603 -6.20 -11.23 28.28
CA PHE A 603 -5.43 -10.63 29.35
C PHE A 603 -4.99 -11.71 30.33
N SER A 604 -3.70 -12.06 30.31
CA SER A 604 -3.12 -13.11 31.19
C SER A 604 -3.23 -12.79 32.67
N GLU A 605 -3.47 -11.54 33.04
CA GLU A 605 -3.62 -11.12 34.43
C GLU A 605 -4.92 -11.57 35.07
N TYR A 606 -5.82 -12.22 34.33
CA TYR A 606 -7.07 -12.79 34.87
C TYR A 606 -6.86 -14.18 35.49
N GLU A 607 -5.67 -14.75 35.45
CA GLU A 607 -5.39 -16.09 35.90
C GLU A 607 -6.03 -16.38 37.27
N GLY A 608 -7.04 -17.24 37.28
CA GLY A 608 -7.75 -17.64 38.46
C GLY A 608 -8.72 -16.61 39.09
N ARG A 609 -8.86 -15.40 38.49
CA ARG A 609 -9.70 -14.31 38.98
C ARG A 609 -10.91 -14.06 38.08
N LYS A 610 -12.11 -14.02 38.68
CA LYS A 610 -13.34 -13.68 37.94
C LYS A 610 -13.62 -12.18 38.00
N VAL A 611 -13.83 -11.56 36.84
CA VAL A 611 -14.19 -10.16 36.73
C VAL A 611 -15.68 -9.99 37.08
N LYS A 612 -15.98 -9.26 38.17
CA LYS A 612 -17.34 -8.91 38.58
C LYS A 612 -17.91 -7.82 37.67
N GLU A 613 -17.17 -6.72 37.49
CA GLU A 613 -17.64 -5.55 36.77
C GLU A 613 -16.50 -4.89 35.98
N VAL A 614 -16.83 -4.26 34.83
CA VAL A 614 -15.93 -3.47 34.01
C VAL A 614 -16.44 -2.04 33.92
N MET A 615 -15.66 -1.10 34.44
CA MET A 615 -15.92 0.34 34.31
C MET A 615 -15.04 0.96 33.29
N LEU A 616 -15.62 1.59 32.25
CA LEU A 616 -14.86 2.29 31.20
C LEU A 616 -14.85 3.79 31.48
N TRP A 617 -13.67 4.39 31.33
CA TRP A 617 -13.48 5.80 31.55
C TRP A 617 -12.85 6.43 30.30
N GLN A 618 -13.37 7.59 29.91
CA GLN A 618 -12.72 8.44 28.92
C GLN A 618 -11.84 9.46 29.64
N LEU A 619 -10.56 9.42 29.31
CA LEU A 619 -9.63 10.49 29.67
C LEU A 619 -9.49 11.45 28.50
N SER A 620 -9.30 12.73 28.77
CA SER A 620 -9.10 13.74 27.73
C SER A 620 -8.12 14.80 28.17
N GLU A 621 -7.21 15.13 27.27
CA GLU A 621 -6.21 16.18 27.44
C GLU A 621 -6.34 17.19 26.31
N THR A 622 -6.22 18.47 26.61
CA THR A 622 -6.36 19.55 25.64
C THR A 622 -5.06 20.32 25.50
N THR A 623 -4.50 20.33 24.29
CA THR A 623 -3.29 21.07 23.93
C THR A 623 -3.51 22.58 24.04
N GLN A 624 -2.56 23.28 24.64
CA GLN A 624 -2.57 24.74 24.78
C GLN A 624 -2.23 25.43 23.44
N SER A 625 -2.66 26.71 23.31
CA SER A 625 -2.31 27.50 22.13
C SER A 625 -0.83 27.90 22.15
N PRO A 626 -0.22 28.11 20.95
CA PRO A 626 1.20 28.51 20.85
C PRO A 626 1.54 29.80 21.59
N GLU A 627 0.58 30.74 21.72
CA GLU A 627 0.78 32.03 22.39
C GLU A 627 0.98 31.87 23.90
N ASN A 628 0.30 30.91 24.53
CA ASN A 628 0.51 30.61 25.95
C ASN A 628 1.83 29.87 26.19
N ASN A 629 2.42 29.25 25.19
CA ASN A 629 3.71 28.60 25.25
C ASN A 629 4.91 29.60 25.21
N LYS A 630 4.74 30.82 24.69
CA LYS A 630 5.80 31.83 24.74
C LYS A 630 6.19 32.19 26.19
N LYS A 631 5.27 32.08 27.16
CA LYS A 631 5.55 32.21 28.60
C LYS A 631 6.24 30.98 29.21
N SER A 632 6.37 29.88 28.48
CA SER A 632 6.92 28.61 28.97
C SER A 632 8.33 28.25 28.46
N ASN A 633 9.07 29.18 27.84
CA ASN A 633 10.51 28.99 27.58
C ASN A 633 11.35 28.76 28.84
N VAL A 634 10.79 29.00 30.02
CA VAL A 634 11.31 28.56 31.33
C VAL A 634 11.16 27.00 31.48
N ARG A 635 10.31 26.35 30.72
CA ARG A 635 9.94 24.92 30.86
C ARG A 635 10.84 23.90 30.17
N LYS A 636 11.81 24.26 29.34
CA LYS A 636 12.75 23.29 28.77
C LYS A 636 13.56 22.50 29.81
N LYS A 637 13.76 23.04 31.01
CA LYS A 637 14.32 22.31 32.14
C LYS A 637 13.31 21.51 32.98
N GLU A 638 12.01 21.78 32.85
CA GLU A 638 10.94 21.12 33.58
C GLU A 638 10.26 19.97 32.81
N LEU A 639 10.51 19.75 31.51
CA LEU A 639 9.84 18.70 30.73
C LEU A 639 10.06 17.29 31.31
N LYS A 640 11.19 17.03 31.97
CA LYS A 640 11.40 15.79 32.74
C LYS A 640 10.66 15.75 34.10
N ARG A 641 10.23 16.89 34.64
CA ARG A 641 9.46 17.01 35.88
C ARG A 641 7.95 17.22 35.67
N THR A 642 7.52 17.68 34.49
CA THR A 642 6.16 18.12 34.21
C THR A 642 5.23 16.99 33.81
N GLN A 643 5.71 15.83 33.39
CA GLN A 643 4.86 14.67 33.17
C GLN A 643 4.04 14.28 34.43
N LYS A 644 4.57 14.51 35.63
CA LYS A 644 3.84 14.31 36.89
C LYS A 644 2.86 15.45 37.26
N ARG A 645 3.04 16.69 36.80
CA ARG A 645 2.20 17.84 37.17
C ARG A 645 1.03 18.10 36.23
N ASP A 646 1.12 17.72 34.96
CA ASP A 646 0.02 17.92 33.98
C ASP A 646 -1.14 16.91 34.15
N ARG A 647 -0.99 15.88 34.96
CA ARG A 647 -2.09 14.95 35.37
C ARG A 647 -3.29 15.67 36.01
N LYS A 648 -3.11 16.86 36.59
CA LYS A 648 -4.23 17.66 37.16
C LYS A 648 -5.19 18.22 36.11
N ARG A 649 -4.87 18.18 34.82
CA ARG A 649 -5.72 18.66 33.72
C ARG A 649 -6.45 17.56 32.97
N ILE A 650 -6.21 16.31 33.30
CA ILE A 650 -6.91 15.17 32.68
C ILE A 650 -8.34 15.12 33.23
N LYS A 651 -9.31 15.27 32.36
CA LYS A 651 -10.72 15.10 32.69
C LYS A 651 -11.13 13.66 32.55
N LYS A 652 -11.50 13.01 33.66
CA LYS A 652 -12.02 11.63 33.71
C LYS A 652 -13.55 11.67 33.64
N VAL A 653 -14.16 10.98 32.69
CA VAL A 653 -15.63 10.89 32.55
C VAL A 653 -16.01 9.44 32.32
N GLY A 654 -16.92 8.92 33.17
CA GLY A 654 -17.43 7.57 33.01
C GLY A 654 -18.36 7.44 31.80
N PHE A 655 -18.29 6.33 31.11
CA PHE A 655 -19.30 5.94 30.12
C PHE A 655 -20.49 5.30 30.89
N LYS A 656 -21.63 5.91 30.74
CA LYS A 656 -22.89 5.37 31.27
C LYS A 656 -23.35 4.14 30.50
#